data_d637cf35242edfc892be9fb91c309828
#
_entry.id   d637cf35242edfc892be9fb91c309828
#
_cell.length_a   1.000
_cell.length_b   1.000
_cell.length_c   1.000
_cell.angle_alpha   90.00
_cell.angle_beta   90.00
_cell.angle_gamma   90.00
#
_symmetry.space_group_name_H-M   'P 1'
#
loop_
_entity.id
_entity.type
_entity.pdbx_description
1 polymer ?
#
loop_
_entity_poly.entity_id
_entity_poly.type
_entity_poly.pdbx_seq_one_letter_code
_entity_poly.pdbx_strand_id
1 'polypeptide(L)'
;MNKADRLYELLPAVYRMVDEEQGGPLRGLLQVISEQVNIIENDISRLYDNWFIETCDDWVVPYIGELIGYEPVHEAGEPGDPQQSEGHALNKILIPRREVANVIGYRRRKGTLALLELLANNVSGWPARAVEFYKLLGWTQPLNHPRLRRGQHSNLVDGAGLDLLGSAFTQTPHTIDVRRINSQRTTGRYNIGTAALFVWRLKTYSVTGTPAYCLEDEGPECYTFNALGHDTPLYTFAQPETSPTHIADQLNLPAPIRRRPFADHTVEPPPGKPRHASADYYDGSVSISLTDRDGKPTEIPRENVIPANLSNWHRYRPERDHVAVDPVLGRIVFPSNQKPRHGVLVSYQYAFSADIGGGEYERQLSEPVSAHIFRVGRKEPLKTIKDALDAWKNQKPKARAAVIEFQDSEVYTEQLNVNLLPGEYLQLRAAQRKRPVLRLLDYLASLPDALRVQGQQGSRFVLDGLTIGGRGLKIKGQETNFDDSIEMPATPGDNDLCDVTIRHCTLVPGWSVQGDGEPQRPNDPSLELEYTRACVRIEHSILGAIRTEAHDEASEPQPIQITDSIIDAISEDRMALASLRGAIAYVALNIARSTVIGRVQTHAIELAENTIFNGIVTVARRGHGCVRFSYVPEGSRTPRRYECQPDLVKQTADQDAVQVQVDRVRPVFNSVRYGTPSYCQLADRCAQEITRGADDESEMGVFHDLFQPQRAANLRARLDEYTPAGMDAGIVYAN
;
A
#
# COMPACT_ATOMS: atom_id res chain seq x y z
N MET A 1 -19.85 -29.11 -0.94
CA MET A 1 -20.97 -29.20 0.04
C MET A 1 -20.69 -30.34 1.00
N ASN A 2 -20.36 -30.07 2.24
CA ASN A 2 -20.12 -31.09 3.25
C ASN A 2 -21.45 -31.76 3.61
N LYS A 3 -21.67 -32.97 3.13
CA LYS A 3 -22.87 -33.74 3.42
C LYS A 3 -22.59 -34.70 4.61
N ALA A 4 -22.65 -34.16 5.81
CA ALA A 4 -22.32 -34.88 7.03
C ALA A 4 -23.19 -36.15 7.23
N ASP A 5 -24.46 -36.12 6.82
CA ASP A 5 -25.44 -37.20 7.03
C ASP A 5 -25.68 -38.05 5.78
N ARG A 6 -24.89 -37.93 4.70
CA ARG A 6 -25.14 -38.64 3.43
C ARG A 6 -25.24 -40.16 3.56
N LEU A 7 -24.32 -40.77 4.32
CA LEU A 7 -24.36 -42.24 4.53
C LEU A 7 -25.53 -42.67 5.42
N TYR A 8 -25.90 -41.84 6.39
CA TYR A 8 -27.03 -42.07 7.25
C TYR A 8 -28.36 -41.98 6.48
N GLU A 9 -28.48 -41.05 5.54
CA GLU A 9 -29.66 -40.91 4.67
C GLU A 9 -29.87 -42.10 3.74
N LEU A 10 -28.83 -42.87 3.39
CA LEU A 10 -28.92 -44.08 2.57
C LEU A 10 -29.45 -45.28 3.35
N LEU A 11 -29.50 -45.22 4.68
CA LEU A 11 -30.07 -46.30 5.49
C LEU A 11 -31.58 -46.36 5.33
N PRO A 12 -32.16 -47.57 5.31
CA PRO A 12 -33.60 -47.74 5.38
C PRO A 12 -34.20 -47.05 6.61
N ALA A 13 -35.40 -46.49 6.47
CA ALA A 13 -36.05 -45.69 7.51
C ALA A 13 -36.16 -46.40 8.86
N VAL A 14 -36.34 -47.71 8.86
CA VAL A 14 -36.44 -48.53 10.09
C VAL A 14 -35.19 -48.41 10.95
N TYR A 15 -34.00 -48.46 10.36
CA TYR A 15 -32.76 -48.34 11.12
C TYR A 15 -32.55 -46.90 11.65
N ARG A 16 -32.96 -45.90 10.90
CA ARG A 16 -32.90 -44.51 11.36
C ARG A 16 -33.84 -44.24 12.53
N MET A 17 -35.06 -44.79 12.49
CA MET A 17 -36.02 -44.67 13.59
C MET A 17 -35.50 -45.31 14.87
N VAL A 18 -34.98 -46.57 14.78
CA VAL A 18 -34.40 -47.26 15.94
C VAL A 18 -33.16 -46.54 16.50
N ASP A 19 -32.35 -45.99 15.63
CA ASP A 19 -31.16 -45.24 16.03
C ASP A 19 -31.54 -43.92 16.74
N GLU A 20 -32.57 -43.23 16.25
CA GLU A 20 -33.09 -42.00 16.89
C GLU A 20 -33.66 -42.29 18.29
N GLU A 21 -34.35 -43.41 18.49
CA GLU A 21 -34.83 -43.84 19.80
C GLU A 21 -33.68 -44.11 20.78
N GLN A 22 -32.51 -44.51 20.30
CA GLN A 22 -31.32 -44.80 21.11
C GLN A 22 -30.35 -43.63 21.25
N GLY A 23 -30.72 -42.43 20.78
CA GLY A 23 -29.88 -41.22 20.87
C GLY A 23 -28.87 -41.06 19.74
N GLY A 24 -28.98 -41.77 18.63
CA GLY A 24 -28.23 -41.58 17.41
C GLY A 24 -26.80 -42.12 17.37
N PRO A 25 -26.43 -43.25 18.05
CA PRO A 25 -25.04 -43.74 18.01
C PRO A 25 -24.60 -44.20 16.63
N LEU A 26 -25.48 -44.76 15.81
CA LEU A 26 -25.21 -45.18 14.44
C LEU A 26 -25.00 -43.96 13.54
N ARG A 27 -25.77 -42.90 13.73
CA ARG A 27 -25.60 -41.62 13.05
C ARG A 27 -24.21 -41.02 13.35
N GLY A 28 -23.78 -41.03 14.62
CA GLY A 28 -22.45 -40.54 15.01
C GLY A 28 -21.32 -41.35 14.35
N LEU A 29 -21.44 -42.68 14.31
CA LEU A 29 -20.46 -43.52 13.62
C LEU A 29 -20.41 -43.25 12.11
N LEU A 30 -21.57 -43.16 11.46
CA LEU A 30 -21.63 -42.87 10.02
C LEU A 30 -21.19 -41.45 9.67
N GLN A 31 -21.32 -40.51 10.59
CA GLN A 31 -20.78 -39.15 10.42
C GLN A 31 -19.24 -39.16 10.30
N VAL A 32 -18.56 -39.91 11.20
CA VAL A 32 -17.09 -40.06 11.12
C VAL A 32 -16.67 -40.73 9.82
N ILE A 33 -17.40 -41.77 9.37
CA ILE A 33 -17.11 -42.41 8.10
C ILE A 33 -17.39 -41.46 6.92
N SER A 34 -18.48 -40.68 6.97
CA SER A 34 -18.82 -39.70 5.95
C SER A 34 -17.76 -38.60 5.82
N GLU A 35 -17.12 -38.19 6.92
CA GLU A 35 -15.98 -37.24 6.87
C GLU A 35 -14.82 -37.80 6.06
N GLN A 36 -14.46 -39.07 6.26
CA GLN A 36 -13.38 -39.71 5.48
C GLN A 36 -13.76 -39.89 4.01
N VAL A 37 -15.02 -40.28 3.74
CA VAL A 37 -15.53 -40.37 2.35
C VAL A 37 -15.50 -38.99 1.67
N ASN A 38 -15.92 -37.94 2.38
CA ASN A 38 -15.87 -36.56 1.85
C ASN A 38 -14.44 -36.12 1.51
N ILE A 39 -13.44 -36.51 2.32
CA ILE A 39 -12.02 -36.22 2.03
C ILE A 39 -11.61 -36.87 0.71
N ILE A 40 -11.92 -38.18 0.53
CA ILE A 40 -11.59 -38.93 -0.69
C ILE A 40 -12.32 -38.34 -1.92
N GLU A 41 -13.61 -38.00 -1.79
CA GLU A 41 -14.37 -37.37 -2.88
C GLU A 41 -13.81 -35.98 -3.25
N ASN A 42 -13.39 -35.21 -2.24
CA ASN A 42 -12.73 -33.93 -2.48
C ASN A 42 -11.38 -34.10 -3.19
N ASP A 43 -10.60 -35.14 -2.82
CA ASP A 43 -9.34 -35.43 -3.49
C ASP A 43 -9.55 -35.88 -4.94
N ILE A 44 -10.58 -36.69 -5.21
CA ILE A 44 -10.96 -37.06 -6.59
C ILE A 44 -11.38 -35.81 -7.40
N SER A 45 -12.15 -34.91 -6.80
CA SER A 45 -12.54 -33.67 -7.45
C SER A 45 -11.33 -32.77 -7.74
N ARG A 46 -10.40 -32.68 -6.78
CA ARG A 46 -9.13 -31.97 -6.97
C ARG A 46 -8.27 -32.56 -8.09
N LEU A 47 -8.21 -33.90 -8.20
CA LEU A 47 -7.51 -34.55 -9.31
C LEU A 47 -8.10 -34.14 -10.66
N TYR A 48 -9.41 -34.03 -10.76
CA TYR A 48 -10.05 -33.54 -11.99
C TYR A 48 -9.77 -32.06 -12.24
N ASP A 49 -9.89 -31.21 -11.22
CA ASP A 49 -9.60 -29.77 -11.32
C ASP A 49 -8.13 -29.52 -11.71
N ASN A 50 -7.21 -30.37 -11.28
CA ASN A 50 -5.79 -30.30 -11.58
C ASN A 50 -5.41 -30.64 -13.05
N TRP A 51 -6.36 -31.06 -13.87
CA TRP A 51 -6.14 -31.25 -15.31
C TRP A 51 -6.23 -29.95 -16.11
N PHE A 52 -6.79 -28.88 -15.53
CA PHE A 52 -7.06 -27.63 -16.21
C PHE A 52 -6.27 -26.49 -15.56
N ILE A 53 -5.56 -25.71 -16.39
CA ILE A 53 -4.72 -24.60 -15.92
C ILE A 53 -5.53 -23.54 -15.14
N GLU A 54 -6.83 -23.40 -15.41
CA GLU A 54 -7.69 -22.43 -14.76
C GLU A 54 -8.05 -22.81 -13.33
N THR A 55 -8.17 -24.10 -13.04
CA THR A 55 -8.69 -24.65 -11.77
C THR A 55 -7.66 -25.42 -10.95
N CYS A 56 -6.53 -25.81 -11.55
CA CYS A 56 -5.50 -26.61 -10.88
C CYS A 56 -4.91 -25.90 -9.64
N ASP A 57 -4.39 -26.70 -8.72
CA ASP A 57 -3.56 -26.19 -7.62
C ASP A 57 -2.27 -25.55 -8.16
N ASP A 58 -1.69 -24.60 -7.41
CA ASP A 58 -0.52 -23.85 -7.87
C ASP A 58 0.72 -24.74 -8.11
N TRP A 59 0.85 -25.81 -7.34
CA TRP A 59 1.97 -26.76 -7.52
C TRP A 59 1.90 -27.57 -8.83
N VAL A 60 0.73 -27.62 -9.47
CA VAL A 60 0.52 -28.33 -10.75
C VAL A 60 0.90 -27.48 -11.95
N VAL A 61 0.90 -26.14 -11.81
CA VAL A 61 1.18 -25.21 -12.90
C VAL A 61 2.50 -25.52 -13.64
N PRO A 62 3.63 -25.79 -12.96
CA PRO A 62 4.88 -26.17 -13.63
C PRO A 62 4.75 -27.42 -14.51
N TYR A 63 4.03 -28.44 -14.06
CA TYR A 63 3.83 -29.68 -14.80
C TYR A 63 2.98 -29.48 -16.06
N ILE A 64 1.92 -28.68 -15.98
CA ILE A 64 1.16 -28.30 -17.18
C ILE A 64 2.05 -27.48 -18.12
N GLY A 65 2.89 -26.59 -17.56
CA GLY A 65 3.88 -25.81 -18.33
C GLY A 65 4.82 -26.71 -19.13
N GLU A 66 5.40 -27.72 -18.50
CA GLU A 66 6.31 -28.69 -19.15
C GLU A 66 5.65 -29.40 -20.33
N LEU A 67 4.38 -29.82 -20.19
CA LEU A 67 3.63 -30.46 -21.27
C LEU A 67 3.50 -29.62 -22.54
N ILE A 68 3.47 -28.28 -22.41
CA ILE A 68 3.36 -27.34 -23.53
C ILE A 68 4.72 -26.72 -23.92
N GLY A 69 5.81 -27.21 -23.31
CA GLY A 69 7.18 -26.74 -23.57
C GLY A 69 7.42 -25.33 -22.99
N TYR A 70 6.82 -25.00 -21.87
CA TYR A 70 7.17 -23.81 -21.10
C TYR A 70 8.44 -24.08 -20.31
N GLU A 71 9.38 -23.16 -20.34
CA GLU A 71 10.64 -23.23 -19.58
C GLU A 71 10.65 -22.11 -18.53
N PRO A 72 10.83 -22.44 -17.23
CA PRO A 72 11.02 -21.45 -16.18
C PRO A 72 12.26 -20.59 -16.43
N VAL A 73 12.26 -19.37 -15.97
CA VAL A 73 13.38 -18.43 -16.07
C VAL A 73 14.27 -18.59 -14.83
N HIS A 74 15.42 -19.24 -14.98
CA HIS A 74 16.34 -19.47 -13.87
C HIS A 74 16.96 -18.18 -13.29
N GLU A 75 17.14 -17.15 -14.12
CA GLU A 75 17.66 -15.85 -13.68
C GLU A 75 16.69 -15.08 -12.75
N ALA A 76 15.45 -15.53 -12.66
CA ALA A 76 14.45 -14.94 -11.77
C ALA A 76 14.64 -15.35 -10.30
N GLY A 77 15.32 -16.47 -10.05
CA GLY A 77 15.59 -17.00 -8.71
C GLY A 77 15.23 -18.48 -8.58
N GLU A 78 15.54 -19.05 -7.43
CA GLU A 78 15.22 -20.44 -7.09
C GLU A 78 13.83 -20.54 -6.43
N PRO A 79 13.11 -21.67 -6.60
CA PRO A 79 11.83 -21.88 -5.94
C PRO A 79 11.95 -21.88 -4.41
N GLY A 80 11.03 -21.18 -3.75
CA GLY A 80 10.91 -21.19 -2.30
C GLY A 80 10.20 -22.45 -1.77
N ASP A 81 10.30 -22.66 -0.45
CA ASP A 81 9.62 -23.76 0.23
C ASP A 81 8.10 -23.62 0.11
N PRO A 82 7.41 -24.57 -0.54
CA PRO A 82 5.96 -24.49 -0.74
C PRO A 82 5.13 -24.63 0.54
N GLN A 83 5.74 -25.05 1.65
CA GLN A 83 5.06 -25.15 2.95
C GLN A 83 5.02 -23.83 3.68
N GLN A 84 5.90 -22.89 3.33
CA GLN A 84 5.92 -21.53 3.86
C GLN A 84 5.09 -20.61 2.96
N SER A 85 4.33 -19.70 3.57
CA SER A 85 3.46 -18.76 2.84
C SER A 85 4.27 -17.87 1.87
N GLU A 86 5.45 -17.45 2.28
CA GLU A 86 6.38 -16.63 1.49
C GLU A 86 6.93 -17.41 0.28
N GLY A 87 7.41 -18.64 0.50
CA GLY A 87 7.86 -19.50 -0.58
C GLY A 87 6.75 -19.85 -1.57
N HIS A 88 5.52 -20.04 -1.07
CA HIS A 88 4.36 -20.25 -1.95
C HIS A 88 4.05 -19.01 -2.80
N ALA A 89 4.14 -17.81 -2.21
CA ALA A 89 3.95 -16.54 -2.93
C ALA A 89 5.05 -16.33 -3.99
N LEU A 90 6.32 -16.58 -3.65
CA LEU A 90 7.45 -16.52 -4.58
C LEU A 90 7.26 -17.48 -5.78
N ASN A 91 6.86 -18.72 -5.53
CA ASN A 91 6.67 -19.72 -6.58
C ASN A 91 5.59 -19.31 -7.60
N LYS A 92 4.54 -18.61 -7.18
CA LYS A 92 3.53 -18.01 -8.07
C LYS A 92 4.09 -16.92 -8.98
N ILE A 93 5.11 -16.22 -8.52
CA ILE A 93 5.77 -15.17 -9.31
C ILE A 93 6.79 -15.76 -10.27
N LEU A 94 7.52 -16.79 -9.84
CA LEU A 94 8.51 -17.45 -10.68
C LEU A 94 7.86 -18.18 -11.87
N ILE A 95 6.71 -18.79 -11.68
CA ILE A 95 5.95 -19.49 -12.74
C ILE A 95 4.51 -18.97 -12.75
N PRO A 96 4.24 -17.82 -13.40
CA PRO A 96 2.92 -17.21 -13.40
C PRO A 96 1.91 -18.08 -14.17
N ARG A 97 0.84 -18.50 -13.50
CA ARG A 97 -0.24 -19.30 -14.11
C ARG A 97 -0.80 -18.66 -15.39
N ARG A 98 -0.96 -17.33 -15.41
CA ARG A 98 -1.46 -16.58 -16.57
C ARG A 98 -0.53 -16.69 -17.77
N GLU A 99 0.78 -16.71 -17.54
CA GLU A 99 1.76 -16.89 -18.59
C GLU A 99 1.66 -18.30 -19.18
N VAL A 100 1.67 -19.34 -18.33
CA VAL A 100 1.55 -20.73 -18.77
C VAL A 100 0.26 -20.95 -19.57
N ALA A 101 -0.88 -20.41 -19.09
CA ALA A 101 -2.16 -20.51 -19.79
C ALA A 101 -2.14 -19.91 -21.21
N ASN A 102 -1.30 -18.89 -21.46
CA ASN A 102 -1.32 -18.13 -22.70
C ASN A 102 -0.09 -18.37 -23.60
N VAL A 103 0.87 -19.17 -23.20
CA VAL A 103 2.15 -19.40 -23.90
C VAL A 103 1.99 -19.76 -25.37
N ILE A 104 1.04 -20.63 -25.71
CA ILE A 104 0.78 -21.02 -27.12
C ILE A 104 0.26 -19.83 -27.92
N GLY A 105 -0.61 -19.02 -27.31
CA GLY A 105 -1.11 -17.76 -27.91
C GLY A 105 0.03 -16.76 -28.15
N TYR A 106 0.97 -16.65 -27.22
CA TYR A 106 2.14 -15.76 -27.34
C TYR A 106 3.06 -16.20 -28.48
N ARG A 107 3.37 -17.47 -28.58
CA ARG A 107 4.20 -18.02 -29.67
C ARG A 107 3.63 -17.74 -31.04
N ARG A 108 2.30 -17.75 -31.18
CA ARG A 108 1.59 -17.40 -32.44
C ARG A 108 1.65 -15.91 -32.78
N ARG A 109 1.84 -15.03 -31.78
CA ARG A 109 1.87 -13.58 -31.91
C ARG A 109 3.28 -12.99 -31.79
N LYS A 110 4.31 -13.83 -31.78
CA LYS A 110 5.69 -13.41 -31.64
C LYS A 110 6.03 -12.28 -32.61
N GLY A 111 6.68 -11.23 -32.12
CA GLY A 111 7.07 -10.05 -32.88
C GLY A 111 6.01 -8.96 -33.04
N THR A 112 4.87 -9.05 -32.33
CA THR A 112 3.86 -7.97 -32.31
C THR A 112 4.03 -7.08 -31.08
N LEU A 113 3.81 -5.77 -31.23
CA LEU A 113 3.95 -4.80 -30.15
C LEU A 113 2.94 -5.06 -29.01
N ALA A 114 1.69 -5.39 -29.35
CA ALA A 114 0.67 -5.70 -28.35
C ALA A 114 1.00 -6.93 -27.49
N LEU A 115 1.82 -7.88 -28.03
CA LEU A 115 2.27 -9.00 -27.22
C LEU A 115 3.16 -8.55 -26.06
N LEU A 116 4.00 -7.51 -26.24
CA LEU A 116 4.87 -7.01 -25.19
C LEU A 116 4.08 -6.50 -23.97
N GLU A 117 2.93 -5.86 -24.20
CA GLU A 117 2.01 -5.42 -23.12
C GLU A 117 1.36 -6.61 -22.42
N LEU A 118 0.90 -7.60 -23.19
CA LEU A 118 0.32 -8.82 -22.65
C LEU A 118 1.34 -9.59 -21.78
N LEU A 119 2.61 -9.64 -22.22
CA LEU A 119 3.69 -10.25 -21.44
C LEU A 119 3.87 -9.50 -20.11
N ALA A 120 3.94 -8.17 -20.10
CA ALA A 120 4.06 -7.42 -18.87
C ALA A 120 2.90 -7.73 -17.90
N ASN A 121 1.66 -7.69 -18.39
CA ASN A 121 0.48 -7.96 -17.57
C ASN A 121 0.45 -9.39 -17.01
N ASN A 122 0.81 -10.39 -17.81
CA ASN A 122 0.62 -11.80 -17.43
C ASN A 122 1.86 -12.41 -16.75
N VAL A 123 3.07 -11.93 -17.07
CA VAL A 123 4.33 -12.41 -16.47
C VAL A 123 4.64 -11.64 -15.19
N SER A 124 4.64 -10.29 -15.25
CA SER A 124 5.00 -9.48 -14.09
C SER A 124 3.81 -8.92 -13.31
N GLY A 125 2.61 -8.97 -13.86
CA GLY A 125 1.42 -8.35 -13.25
C GLY A 125 1.43 -6.82 -13.29
N TRP A 126 2.34 -6.22 -14.06
CA TRP A 126 2.42 -4.77 -14.18
C TRP A 126 1.59 -4.26 -15.36
N PRO A 127 0.75 -3.24 -15.16
CA PRO A 127 0.19 -2.49 -16.26
C PRO A 127 1.30 -1.91 -17.14
N ALA A 128 1.15 -1.97 -18.44
CA ALA A 128 2.21 -1.58 -19.36
C ALA A 128 1.72 -0.93 -20.64
N ARG A 129 2.59 -0.11 -21.26
CA ARG A 129 2.44 0.44 -22.60
C ARG A 129 3.69 0.20 -23.42
N ALA A 130 3.54 -0.39 -24.57
CA ALA A 130 4.63 -0.61 -25.50
C ALA A 130 4.73 0.55 -26.51
N VAL A 131 5.95 1.04 -26.74
CA VAL A 131 6.22 2.18 -27.64
C VAL A 131 7.40 1.84 -28.55
N GLU A 132 7.19 1.96 -29.86
CA GLU A 132 8.25 1.85 -30.85
C GLU A 132 8.90 3.21 -31.09
N PHE A 133 10.17 3.34 -30.75
CA PHE A 133 10.83 4.65 -30.80
C PHE A 133 11.14 5.16 -32.20
N TYR A 134 11.17 4.31 -33.23
CA TYR A 134 11.34 4.82 -34.59
C TYR A 134 10.25 5.81 -35.01
N LYS A 135 9.05 5.70 -34.44
CA LYS A 135 7.92 6.64 -34.66
C LYS A 135 8.16 8.00 -34.02
N LEU A 136 9.09 8.08 -33.07
CA LEU A 136 9.42 9.29 -32.29
C LEU A 136 10.79 9.85 -32.68
N LEU A 137 11.34 9.51 -33.85
CA LEU A 137 12.60 10.08 -34.30
C LEU A 137 12.37 11.31 -35.17
N GLY A 138 13.14 12.37 -34.89
CA GLY A 138 13.14 13.59 -35.69
C GLY A 138 13.86 13.37 -37.03
N TRP A 139 13.31 13.92 -38.08
CA TRP A 139 13.86 13.83 -39.41
C TRP A 139 14.31 15.21 -39.90
N THR A 140 15.54 15.29 -40.34
CA THR A 140 16.06 16.48 -41.02
C THR A 140 15.62 16.44 -42.47
N GLN A 141 15.20 17.59 -43.01
CA GLN A 141 14.79 17.72 -44.41
C GLN A 141 15.68 18.73 -45.15
N PRO A 142 16.02 18.51 -46.43
CA PRO A 142 16.69 19.51 -47.24
C PRO A 142 15.85 20.77 -47.33
N LEU A 143 16.48 21.96 -47.10
CA LEU A 143 15.80 23.25 -47.14
C LEU A 143 15.15 23.51 -48.51
N ASN A 144 15.72 23.00 -49.61
CA ASN A 144 15.22 23.18 -50.96
C ASN A 144 14.00 22.32 -51.33
N HIS A 145 13.71 21.28 -50.50
CA HIS A 145 12.60 20.34 -50.76
C HIS A 145 11.86 20.01 -49.47
N PRO A 146 11.31 21.00 -48.75
CA PRO A 146 10.61 20.73 -47.50
C PRO A 146 9.29 19.99 -47.75
N ARG A 147 9.10 18.85 -47.10
CA ARG A 147 7.85 18.09 -47.10
C ARG A 147 7.17 18.23 -45.73
N LEU A 148 6.48 19.34 -45.52
CA LEU A 148 5.90 19.72 -44.23
C LEU A 148 4.98 18.66 -43.62
N ARG A 149 4.35 17.81 -44.44
CA ARG A 149 3.46 16.72 -43.98
C ARG A 149 4.18 15.41 -43.68
N ARG A 150 5.50 15.30 -43.94
CA ARG A 150 6.28 14.07 -43.73
C ARG A 150 7.47 14.26 -42.77
N GLY A 151 7.71 15.47 -42.34
CA GLY A 151 8.79 15.75 -41.37
C GLY A 151 8.28 15.58 -39.96
N GLN A 152 9.01 14.81 -39.14
CA GLN A 152 8.77 14.79 -37.72
C GLN A 152 9.62 15.88 -37.07
N HIS A 153 8.99 17.04 -36.87
CA HIS A 153 9.59 18.21 -36.23
C HIS A 153 8.90 18.47 -34.90
N SER A 154 9.66 18.86 -33.88
CA SER A 154 9.10 19.27 -32.61
C SER A 154 8.32 20.57 -32.77
N ASN A 155 7.03 20.55 -32.43
CA ASN A 155 6.18 21.73 -32.41
C ASN A 155 6.17 22.33 -31.00
N LEU A 156 6.91 23.44 -30.81
CA LEU A 156 7.00 24.12 -29.51
C LEU A 156 5.74 24.92 -29.14
N VAL A 157 4.81 25.08 -30.07
CA VAL A 157 3.51 25.75 -29.81
C VAL A 157 2.46 24.74 -29.37
N ASP A 158 2.69 23.45 -29.61
CA ASP A 158 1.78 22.38 -29.17
C ASP A 158 1.97 22.08 -27.67
N GLY A 159 1.24 22.82 -26.83
CA GLY A 159 1.28 22.62 -25.40
C GLY A 159 0.77 21.24 -24.97
N ALA A 160 -0.08 20.56 -25.74
CA ALA A 160 -0.55 19.21 -25.41
C ALA A 160 0.56 18.18 -25.57
N GLY A 161 1.32 18.26 -26.68
CA GLY A 161 2.50 17.42 -26.89
C GLY A 161 3.61 17.68 -25.86
N LEU A 162 3.80 18.95 -25.48
CA LEU A 162 4.82 19.32 -24.46
C LEU A 162 4.47 18.79 -23.06
N ASP A 163 3.20 18.76 -22.66
CA ASP A 163 2.74 18.19 -21.40
C ASP A 163 3.06 16.68 -21.27
N LEU A 164 3.23 15.98 -22.38
CA LEU A 164 3.50 14.54 -22.46
C LEU A 164 4.99 14.19 -22.54
N LEU A 165 5.86 15.20 -22.60
CA LEU A 165 7.32 15.01 -22.71
C LEU A 165 7.85 14.09 -21.61
N GLY A 166 8.70 13.13 -22.01
CA GLY A 166 9.36 12.19 -21.10
C GLY A 166 8.46 11.08 -20.55
N SER A 167 7.14 11.12 -20.82
CA SER A 167 6.20 10.07 -20.41
C SER A 167 6.08 8.98 -21.48
N ALA A 168 5.36 7.89 -21.12
CA ALA A 168 5.01 6.82 -22.04
C ALA A 168 4.10 7.27 -23.20
N PHE A 169 3.53 8.47 -23.12
CA PHE A 169 2.59 9.05 -24.09
C PHE A 169 3.20 10.16 -24.95
N THR A 170 4.52 10.37 -24.85
CA THR A 170 5.19 11.40 -25.65
C THR A 170 4.97 11.19 -27.14
N GLN A 171 4.69 12.27 -27.86
CA GLN A 171 4.55 12.30 -29.31
C GLN A 171 5.61 13.19 -29.96
N THR A 172 6.40 13.88 -29.14
CA THR A 172 7.43 14.81 -29.60
C THR A 172 8.61 14.06 -30.20
N PRO A 173 9.09 14.42 -31.38
CA PRO A 173 10.27 13.81 -31.99
C PRO A 173 11.55 14.07 -31.20
N HIS A 174 12.40 13.06 -31.14
CA HIS A 174 13.70 13.05 -30.44
C HIS A 174 14.85 12.78 -31.42
N THR A 175 16.04 13.15 -31.05
CA THR A 175 17.26 12.78 -31.77
C THR A 175 17.62 11.31 -31.53
N ILE A 176 18.29 10.69 -32.48
CA ILE A 176 18.74 9.29 -32.37
C ILE A 176 19.74 9.14 -31.24
N ASP A 177 19.52 8.13 -30.40
CA ASP A 177 20.44 7.68 -29.36
C ASP A 177 21.02 6.33 -29.77
N VAL A 178 22.33 6.27 -29.96
CA VAL A 178 23.02 5.04 -30.42
C VAL A 178 23.25 4.03 -29.30
N ARG A 179 22.99 4.39 -28.04
CA ARG A 179 23.09 3.49 -26.90
C ARG A 179 21.94 2.51 -26.92
N ARG A 180 22.18 1.30 -26.42
CA ARG A 180 21.13 0.27 -26.32
C ARG A 180 20.21 0.52 -25.12
N ILE A 181 18.93 0.20 -25.28
CA ILE A 181 17.91 0.36 -24.22
C ILE A 181 18.12 -0.64 -23.07
N ASN A 182 18.62 -1.84 -23.36
CA ASN A 182 18.88 -2.91 -22.40
C ASN A 182 20.29 -2.85 -21.78
N SER A 183 21.08 -1.80 -22.06
CA SER A 183 22.41 -1.63 -21.50
C SER A 183 22.37 -1.35 -20.00
N GLN A 184 23.12 -2.12 -19.22
CA GLN A 184 23.26 -1.92 -17.76
C GLN A 184 24.16 -0.73 -17.39
N ARG A 185 25.03 -0.27 -18.30
CA ARG A 185 25.96 0.83 -18.01
C ARG A 185 25.41 2.21 -18.39
N THR A 186 24.90 2.33 -19.59
CA THR A 186 24.38 3.60 -20.13
C THR A 186 23.14 3.29 -20.97
N THR A 187 21.98 3.53 -20.39
CA THR A 187 20.70 3.26 -21.06
C THR A 187 20.46 4.25 -22.19
N GLY A 188 20.23 3.74 -23.40
CA GLY A 188 19.71 4.52 -24.52
C GLY A 188 18.19 4.41 -24.61
N ARG A 189 17.58 5.22 -25.44
CA ARG A 189 16.11 5.17 -25.59
C ARG A 189 15.65 5.25 -27.05
N TYR A 190 15.93 6.32 -27.74
CA TYR A 190 15.36 6.64 -29.04
C TYR A 190 16.25 6.14 -30.17
N ASN A 191 15.94 4.95 -30.75
CA ASN A 191 16.65 4.39 -31.87
C ASN A 191 15.69 3.64 -32.82
N ILE A 192 16.12 3.34 -34.04
CA ILE A 192 15.29 2.73 -35.10
C ILE A 192 14.81 1.34 -34.73
N GLY A 193 15.71 0.48 -34.23
CA GLY A 193 15.40 -0.90 -33.84
C GLY A 193 15.02 -1.05 -32.37
N THR A 194 14.50 -0.01 -31.72
CA THR A 194 14.27 -0.02 -30.28
C THR A 194 12.80 0.13 -29.93
N ALA A 195 12.30 -0.73 -29.05
CA ALA A 195 10.99 -0.62 -28.42
C ALA A 195 11.15 -0.51 -26.90
N ALA A 196 10.35 0.34 -26.28
CA ALA A 196 10.24 0.40 -24.83
C ALA A 196 8.93 -0.19 -24.36
N LEU A 197 9.00 -0.92 -23.29
CA LEU A 197 7.86 -1.31 -22.49
C LEU A 197 7.84 -0.44 -21.23
N PHE A 198 6.97 0.57 -21.23
CA PHE A 198 6.73 1.37 -20.02
C PHE A 198 5.85 0.57 -19.07
N VAL A 199 6.31 0.36 -17.85
CA VAL A 199 5.60 -0.41 -16.83
C VAL A 199 5.34 0.42 -15.58
N TRP A 200 4.21 0.20 -14.96
CA TRP A 200 3.83 0.86 -13.70
C TRP A 200 3.93 -0.13 -12.55
N ARG A 201 4.80 0.18 -11.58
CA ARG A 201 4.91 -0.56 -10.32
C ARG A 201 3.95 -0.05 -9.26
N LEU A 202 2.98 0.76 -9.68
CA LEU A 202 1.95 1.37 -8.84
C LEU A 202 0.61 0.70 -9.10
N LYS A 203 -0.21 0.63 -8.05
CA LYS A 203 -1.63 0.28 -8.10
C LYS A 203 -2.45 1.52 -7.81
N THR A 204 -3.63 1.62 -8.42
CA THR A 204 -4.62 2.64 -8.06
C THR A 204 -5.57 2.12 -7.00
N TYR A 205 -5.85 2.96 -6.03
CA TYR A 205 -6.77 2.69 -4.93
C TYR A 205 -7.88 3.73 -4.92
N SER A 206 -9.10 3.28 -4.76
CA SER A 206 -10.25 4.18 -4.61
C SER A 206 -10.29 4.82 -3.23
N VAL A 207 -10.89 5.99 -3.18
CA VAL A 207 -11.41 6.65 -1.98
C VAL A 207 -12.84 7.05 -2.30
N THR A 208 -13.81 6.45 -1.63
CA THR A 208 -15.22 6.53 -2.04
C THR A 208 -16.06 7.30 -1.04
N GLY A 209 -16.63 8.42 -1.48
CA GLY A 209 -17.61 9.21 -0.70
C GLY A 209 -17.03 9.79 0.60
N THR A 210 -15.74 10.13 0.61
CA THR A 210 -15.05 10.72 1.76
C THR A 210 -15.27 12.24 1.79
N PRO A 211 -15.43 12.86 2.98
CA PRO A 211 -15.49 14.31 3.11
C PRO A 211 -14.21 14.98 2.60
N ALA A 212 -14.34 15.93 1.68
CA ALA A 212 -13.27 16.81 1.24
C ALA A 212 -12.80 17.70 2.40
N TYR A 213 -11.52 18.00 2.48
CA TYR A 213 -10.96 18.87 3.51
C TYR A 213 -11.10 20.34 3.10
N CYS A 214 -11.76 21.15 3.93
CA CYS A 214 -11.83 22.61 3.75
C CYS A 214 -10.55 23.27 4.28
N LEU A 215 -9.87 24.04 3.44
CA LEU A 215 -8.72 24.86 3.81
C LEU A 215 -9.21 26.25 4.24
N GLU A 216 -9.66 26.37 5.48
CA GLU A 216 -10.25 27.62 6.01
C GLU A 216 -9.28 28.82 5.93
N ASP A 217 -7.98 28.58 6.07
CA ASP A 217 -6.92 29.59 5.96
C ASP A 217 -6.85 30.22 4.56
N GLU A 218 -7.13 29.44 3.50
CA GLU A 218 -7.17 29.89 2.12
C GLU A 218 -8.55 30.43 1.72
N GLY A 219 -9.59 29.98 2.38
CA GLY A 219 -10.98 30.41 2.18
C GLY A 219 -11.97 29.26 2.30
N PRO A 220 -13.19 29.57 2.78
CA PRO A 220 -14.22 28.55 2.97
C PRO A 220 -14.80 27.98 1.66
N GLU A 221 -14.38 28.45 0.50
CA GLU A 221 -14.62 27.90 -0.83
C GLU A 221 -13.54 26.93 -1.31
N CYS A 222 -12.39 26.82 -0.60
CA CYS A 222 -11.22 26.06 -0.99
C CYS A 222 -11.23 24.68 -0.32
N TYR A 223 -11.17 23.61 -1.15
CA TYR A 223 -11.19 22.23 -0.66
C TYR A 223 -10.10 21.40 -1.34
N THR A 224 -9.62 20.35 -0.64
CA THR A 224 -8.79 19.30 -1.24
C THR A 224 -9.55 17.98 -1.29
N PHE A 225 -9.24 17.14 -2.27
CA PHE A 225 -9.77 15.77 -2.34
C PHE A 225 -9.28 14.92 -1.15
N ASN A 226 -8.05 15.16 -0.71
CA ASN A 226 -7.49 14.41 0.39
C ASN A 226 -8.07 14.89 1.74
N ALA A 227 -8.62 13.96 2.50
CA ALA A 227 -9.21 14.23 3.81
C ALA A 227 -8.21 14.75 4.87
N LEU A 228 -6.89 14.64 4.62
CA LEU A 228 -5.83 15.18 5.48
C LEU A 228 -5.43 16.62 5.12
N GLY A 229 -5.92 17.16 3.99
CA GLY A 229 -5.74 18.56 3.60
C GLY A 229 -4.52 18.86 2.72
N HIS A 230 -3.73 17.87 2.33
CA HIS A 230 -2.59 18.09 1.45
C HIS A 230 -2.91 17.81 -0.03
N ASP A 231 -2.07 18.36 -0.90
CA ASP A 231 -2.16 18.12 -2.32
C ASP A 231 -1.93 16.64 -2.65
N THR A 232 -2.79 16.08 -3.49
CA THR A 232 -2.70 14.68 -3.93
C THR A 232 -3.05 14.60 -5.40
N PRO A 233 -2.16 14.13 -6.28
CA PRO A 233 -2.49 13.94 -7.68
C PRO A 233 -3.59 12.88 -7.81
N LEU A 234 -4.59 13.17 -8.65
CA LEU A 234 -5.66 12.23 -8.95
C LEU A 234 -5.21 11.27 -10.06
N TYR A 235 -5.62 10.02 -9.95
CA TYR A 235 -5.25 8.95 -10.86
C TYR A 235 -6.45 8.42 -11.64
N THR A 236 -6.18 7.85 -12.80
CA THR A 236 -7.18 7.18 -13.62
C THR A 236 -7.58 5.85 -12.98
N PHE A 237 -8.88 5.59 -12.91
CA PHE A 237 -9.38 4.24 -12.69
C PHE A 237 -9.15 3.43 -13.97
N ALA A 238 -8.13 2.58 -13.96
CA ALA A 238 -7.70 1.84 -15.15
C ALA A 238 -8.82 0.95 -15.69
N GLN A 239 -9.22 1.21 -16.92
CA GLN A 239 -10.24 0.43 -17.63
C GLN A 239 -9.57 -0.75 -18.35
N PRO A 240 -10.20 -1.94 -18.38
CA PRO A 240 -9.67 -3.06 -19.15
C PRO A 240 -9.66 -2.74 -20.65
N GLU A 241 -8.62 -3.23 -21.33
CA GLU A 241 -8.54 -3.09 -22.77
C GLU A 241 -9.62 -3.92 -23.48
N THR A 242 -10.24 -3.35 -24.50
CA THR A 242 -11.34 -3.99 -25.24
C THR A 242 -10.89 -5.06 -26.22
N SER A 243 -9.62 -5.04 -26.64
CA SER A 243 -9.04 -5.97 -27.61
C SER A 243 -7.60 -6.32 -27.28
N PRO A 244 -7.19 -7.59 -27.43
CA PRO A 244 -5.80 -8.02 -27.23
C PRO A 244 -4.79 -7.40 -28.22
N THR A 245 -5.23 -6.67 -29.22
CA THR A 245 -4.39 -5.97 -30.20
C THR A 245 -4.35 -4.46 -29.97
N HIS A 246 -5.14 -3.97 -29.01
CA HIS A 246 -5.11 -2.59 -28.57
C HIS A 246 -3.79 -2.28 -27.87
N ILE A 247 -3.26 -1.10 -28.04
CA ILE A 247 -2.11 -0.59 -27.28
C ILE A 247 -2.67 0.32 -26.19
N ALA A 248 -2.33 0.03 -24.96
CA ALA A 248 -2.85 0.73 -23.79
C ALA A 248 -2.70 2.25 -23.91
N ASP A 249 -3.76 2.98 -23.62
CA ASP A 249 -3.76 4.44 -23.53
C ASP A 249 -3.81 4.92 -22.06
N GLN A 250 -4.01 6.23 -21.84
CA GLN A 250 -4.03 6.80 -20.48
C GLN A 250 -5.19 6.27 -19.64
N LEU A 251 -6.28 5.81 -20.25
CA LEU A 251 -7.45 5.29 -19.55
C LEU A 251 -7.28 3.82 -19.10
N ASN A 252 -6.36 3.09 -19.72
CA ASN A 252 -6.08 1.69 -19.39
C ASN A 252 -5.01 1.53 -18.31
N LEU A 253 -4.36 2.62 -17.87
CA LEU A 253 -3.17 2.59 -17.05
C LEU A 253 -3.36 3.40 -15.76
N PRO A 254 -2.66 3.05 -14.68
CA PRO A 254 -2.64 3.83 -13.44
C PRO A 254 -1.82 5.12 -13.63
N ALA A 255 -2.31 6.00 -14.49
CA ALA A 255 -1.64 7.24 -14.85
C ALA A 255 -2.23 8.44 -14.09
N PRO A 256 -1.40 9.43 -13.70
CA PRO A 256 -1.91 10.67 -13.10
C PRO A 256 -2.74 11.45 -14.11
N ILE A 257 -3.90 11.97 -13.69
CA ILE A 257 -4.80 12.75 -14.51
C ILE A 257 -4.21 14.15 -14.71
N ARG A 258 -4.01 14.54 -15.96
CA ARG A 258 -3.50 15.86 -16.32
C ARG A 258 -4.63 16.83 -16.58
N ARG A 259 -4.38 18.15 -16.39
CA ARG A 259 -5.41 19.20 -16.58
C ARG A 259 -6.01 19.23 -17.97
N ARG A 260 -5.19 19.04 -19.03
CA ARG A 260 -5.68 19.07 -20.43
C ARG A 260 -6.57 17.89 -20.76
N PRO A 261 -6.17 16.62 -20.58
CA PRO A 261 -7.05 15.49 -20.83
C PRO A 261 -8.30 15.48 -19.94
N PHE A 262 -8.24 16.07 -18.76
CA PHE A 262 -9.40 16.22 -17.89
C PHE A 262 -10.46 17.17 -18.46
N ALA A 263 -10.10 18.07 -19.39
CA ALA A 263 -11.04 18.92 -20.12
C ALA A 263 -11.65 18.17 -21.31
N ASP A 264 -12.92 18.33 -21.53
CA ASP A 264 -13.61 17.80 -22.72
C ASP A 264 -13.19 18.58 -23.96
N HIS A 265 -12.51 17.91 -24.89
CA HIS A 265 -12.09 18.44 -26.19
C HIS A 265 -12.98 17.97 -27.33
N THR A 266 -14.00 17.17 -27.06
CA THR A 266 -14.95 16.69 -28.11
C THR A 266 -15.95 17.76 -28.54
N VAL A 267 -16.24 18.69 -27.60
CA VAL A 267 -17.18 19.79 -27.83
C VAL A 267 -16.45 21.13 -27.71
N GLU A 268 -16.60 22.01 -28.69
CA GLU A 268 -16.11 23.38 -28.56
C GLU A 268 -17.07 24.21 -27.71
N PRO A 269 -16.58 24.83 -26.61
CA PRO A 269 -17.41 25.67 -25.79
C PRO A 269 -17.81 26.97 -26.58
N PRO A 270 -18.92 27.63 -26.22
CA PRO A 270 -19.23 28.93 -26.73
C PRO A 270 -18.09 29.93 -26.49
N PRO A 271 -17.91 30.95 -27.35
CA PRO A 271 -16.85 31.93 -27.20
C PRO A 271 -16.85 32.55 -25.80
N GLY A 272 -15.69 32.50 -25.10
CA GLY A 272 -15.54 33.06 -23.76
C GLY A 272 -15.98 32.13 -22.59
N LYS A 273 -16.48 30.94 -22.87
CA LYS A 273 -16.81 29.95 -21.84
C LYS A 273 -15.68 28.92 -21.67
N PRO A 274 -15.42 28.46 -20.45
CA PRO A 274 -14.44 27.41 -20.20
C PRO A 274 -14.96 26.04 -20.70
N ARG A 275 -14.03 25.08 -20.89
CA ARG A 275 -14.37 23.69 -21.18
C ARG A 275 -14.82 22.99 -19.89
N HIS A 276 -15.72 22.04 -20.04
CA HIS A 276 -16.16 21.17 -18.94
C HIS A 276 -15.22 19.98 -18.75
N ALA A 277 -15.44 19.21 -17.67
CA ALA A 277 -14.73 17.97 -17.44
C ALA A 277 -15.12 16.90 -18.48
N SER A 278 -14.14 16.06 -18.87
CA SER A 278 -14.36 14.93 -19.77
C SER A 278 -15.07 13.77 -19.05
N ALA A 279 -15.99 13.12 -19.74
CA ALA A 279 -16.65 11.90 -19.28
C ALA A 279 -15.66 10.73 -19.07
N ASP A 280 -14.50 10.76 -19.74
CA ASP A 280 -13.48 9.71 -19.60
C ASP A 280 -12.89 9.65 -18.18
N TYR A 281 -12.89 10.77 -17.46
CA TYR A 281 -12.29 10.87 -16.13
C TYR A 281 -13.30 11.21 -15.04
N TYR A 282 -14.24 12.14 -15.31
CA TYR A 282 -15.29 12.47 -14.37
C TYR A 282 -16.38 11.39 -14.43
N ASP A 283 -17.01 11.08 -13.31
CA ASP A 283 -17.96 9.98 -13.07
C ASP A 283 -17.31 8.58 -12.99
N GLY A 284 -16.17 8.35 -13.64
CA GLY A 284 -15.43 7.08 -13.58
C GLY A 284 -14.28 7.07 -12.57
N SER A 285 -13.38 8.06 -12.70
CA SER A 285 -12.18 8.16 -11.85
C SER A 285 -12.33 9.20 -10.73
N VAL A 286 -13.15 10.24 -10.96
CA VAL A 286 -13.33 11.37 -10.03
C VAL A 286 -14.80 11.74 -9.99
N SER A 287 -15.36 11.96 -8.78
CA SER A 287 -16.68 12.56 -8.61
C SER A 287 -16.74 13.48 -7.40
N ILE A 288 -17.63 14.46 -7.42
CA ILE A 288 -17.87 15.43 -6.35
C ILE A 288 -19.36 15.49 -6.08
N SER A 289 -19.75 15.38 -4.80
CA SER A 289 -21.14 15.49 -4.36
C SER A 289 -21.28 16.54 -3.27
N LEU A 290 -22.38 17.30 -3.32
CA LEU A 290 -22.78 18.20 -2.25
C LEU A 290 -23.77 17.48 -1.34
N THR A 291 -23.62 17.65 -0.04
CA THR A 291 -24.56 17.11 0.95
C THR A 291 -25.67 18.12 1.23
N ASP A 292 -26.91 17.67 1.29
CA ASP A 292 -28.05 18.49 1.75
C ASP A 292 -28.17 18.50 3.29
N ARG A 293 -29.23 19.13 3.82
CA ARG A 293 -29.51 19.21 5.27
C ARG A 293 -29.72 17.84 5.90
N ASP A 294 -30.22 16.89 5.15
CA ASP A 294 -30.55 15.54 5.61
C ASP A 294 -29.37 14.56 5.43
N GLY A 295 -28.21 15.08 4.99
CA GLY A 295 -27.00 14.29 4.74
C GLY A 295 -27.04 13.49 3.43
N LYS A 296 -28.04 13.72 2.56
CA LYS A 296 -28.13 13.02 1.27
C LYS A 296 -27.18 13.67 0.26
N PRO A 297 -26.27 12.87 -0.37
CA PRO A 297 -25.38 13.39 -1.39
C PRO A 297 -26.12 13.62 -2.71
N THR A 298 -25.80 14.73 -3.35
CA THR A 298 -26.22 15.06 -4.73
C THR A 298 -24.97 15.31 -5.54
N GLU A 299 -24.76 14.53 -6.57
CA GLU A 299 -23.59 14.62 -7.43
C GLU A 299 -23.61 15.88 -8.28
N ILE A 300 -22.47 16.55 -8.41
CA ILE A 300 -22.30 17.70 -9.29
C ILE A 300 -22.14 17.17 -10.72
N PRO A 301 -23.01 17.53 -11.67
CA PRO A 301 -22.88 17.05 -13.04
C PRO A 301 -21.61 17.58 -13.71
N ARG A 302 -21.02 16.79 -14.60
CA ARG A 302 -19.73 17.08 -15.25
C ARG A 302 -19.72 18.42 -15.99
N GLU A 303 -20.86 18.84 -16.51
CA GLU A 303 -21.04 20.11 -17.23
C GLU A 303 -20.77 21.33 -16.32
N ASN A 304 -20.86 21.13 -15.00
CA ASN A 304 -20.62 22.16 -13.99
C ASN A 304 -19.19 22.08 -13.42
N VAL A 305 -18.38 21.13 -13.87
CA VAL A 305 -16.99 20.95 -13.41
C VAL A 305 -16.03 21.51 -14.45
N ILE A 306 -15.18 22.46 -14.03
CA ILE A 306 -14.25 23.18 -14.89
C ILE A 306 -12.81 22.79 -14.53
N PRO A 307 -12.06 22.19 -15.45
CA PRO A 307 -10.62 21.99 -15.26
C PRO A 307 -9.88 23.30 -15.16
N ALA A 308 -9.15 23.51 -14.09
CA ALA A 308 -8.42 24.75 -13.84
C ALA A 308 -7.03 24.49 -13.21
N ASN A 309 -6.12 25.44 -13.35
CA ASN A 309 -4.87 25.45 -12.62
C ASN A 309 -5.08 26.20 -11.29
N LEU A 310 -5.15 25.44 -10.20
CA LEU A 310 -5.35 25.94 -8.85
C LEU A 310 -4.06 25.95 -8.01
N SER A 311 -2.87 26.02 -8.65
CA SER A 311 -1.61 26.21 -7.95
C SER A 311 -1.60 27.48 -7.08
N ASN A 312 -2.33 28.50 -7.49
CA ASN A 312 -2.71 29.63 -6.67
C ASN A 312 -4.24 29.60 -6.50
N TRP A 313 -4.72 29.40 -5.27
CA TRP A 313 -6.12 29.26 -4.92
C TRP A 313 -7.02 30.41 -5.39
N HIS A 314 -6.50 31.62 -5.47
CA HIS A 314 -7.27 32.82 -5.78
C HIS A 314 -7.18 33.25 -7.25
N ARG A 315 -6.37 32.57 -8.04
CA ARG A 315 -6.15 32.94 -9.46
C ARG A 315 -7.39 32.68 -10.32
N TYR A 316 -8.10 31.58 -10.06
CA TYR A 316 -9.29 31.18 -10.82
C TYR A 316 -10.52 31.17 -9.91
N ARG A 317 -11.57 31.90 -10.30
CA ARG A 317 -12.84 31.93 -9.58
C ARG A 317 -13.92 31.41 -10.52
N PRO A 318 -14.57 30.27 -10.21
CA PRO A 318 -15.63 29.74 -11.05
C PRO A 318 -16.87 30.64 -11.03
N GLU A 319 -17.62 30.63 -12.13
CA GLU A 319 -18.93 31.25 -12.20
C GLU A 319 -19.93 30.51 -11.29
N ARG A 320 -21.08 31.11 -11.05
CA ARG A 320 -22.15 30.49 -10.28
C ARG A 320 -22.54 29.14 -10.89
N ASP A 321 -22.86 28.16 -10.04
CA ASP A 321 -23.23 26.79 -10.37
C ASP A 321 -22.10 25.95 -11.01
N HIS A 322 -20.87 26.46 -11.06
CA HIS A 322 -19.70 25.73 -11.54
C HIS A 322 -18.68 25.52 -10.41
N VAL A 323 -17.87 24.48 -10.55
CA VAL A 323 -16.80 24.13 -9.62
C VAL A 323 -15.50 23.98 -10.38
N ALA A 324 -14.44 24.64 -9.92
CA ALA A 324 -13.11 24.49 -10.51
C ALA A 324 -12.37 23.32 -9.86
N VAL A 325 -11.75 22.46 -10.68
CA VAL A 325 -11.01 21.28 -10.23
C VAL A 325 -9.63 21.25 -10.86
N ASP A 326 -8.62 21.03 -10.03
CA ASP A 326 -7.26 20.76 -10.46
C ASP A 326 -6.89 19.30 -10.17
N PRO A 327 -6.90 18.41 -11.17
CA PRO A 327 -6.62 16.99 -10.95
C PRO A 327 -5.15 16.72 -10.62
N VAL A 328 -4.23 17.63 -10.97
CA VAL A 328 -2.79 17.46 -10.70
C VAL A 328 -2.46 17.69 -9.23
N LEU A 329 -3.18 18.62 -8.58
CA LEU A 329 -2.99 18.96 -7.18
C LEU A 329 -4.09 18.36 -6.28
N GLY A 330 -5.19 17.86 -6.86
CA GLY A 330 -6.35 17.40 -6.09
C GLY A 330 -7.04 18.55 -5.33
N ARG A 331 -7.22 19.71 -5.99
CA ARG A 331 -7.81 20.91 -5.40
C ARG A 331 -9.18 21.21 -6.02
N ILE A 332 -10.06 21.75 -5.21
CA ILE A 332 -11.43 22.13 -5.60
C ILE A 332 -11.68 23.57 -5.12
N VAL A 333 -12.26 24.41 -5.98
CA VAL A 333 -12.68 25.76 -5.61
C VAL A 333 -14.14 25.96 -6.04
N PHE A 334 -14.96 26.36 -5.06
CA PHE A 334 -16.36 26.75 -5.27
C PHE A 334 -16.49 28.26 -5.53
N PRO A 335 -17.61 28.73 -6.12
CA PRO A 335 -17.87 30.15 -6.22
C PRO A 335 -17.95 30.81 -4.84
N SER A 336 -17.32 31.96 -4.65
CA SER A 336 -17.30 32.67 -3.36
C SER A 336 -18.69 33.09 -2.85
N ASN A 337 -19.67 33.20 -3.75
CA ASN A 337 -21.07 33.52 -3.45
C ASN A 337 -21.96 32.25 -3.30
N GLN A 338 -21.42 31.05 -3.52
CA GLN A 338 -22.14 29.77 -3.45
C GLN A 338 -21.31 28.70 -2.73
N LYS A 339 -20.98 28.99 -1.48
CA LYS A 339 -20.19 28.09 -0.64
C LYS A 339 -20.99 26.87 -0.20
N PRO A 340 -20.39 25.67 -0.14
CA PRO A 340 -21.01 24.48 0.42
C PRO A 340 -21.41 24.71 1.90
N ARG A 341 -22.64 24.40 2.26
CA ARG A 341 -23.16 24.64 3.63
C ARG A 341 -23.16 23.39 4.51
N HIS A 342 -23.28 22.21 3.91
CA HIS A 342 -23.51 20.97 4.65
C HIS A 342 -22.42 19.91 4.43
N GLY A 343 -21.41 20.22 3.60
CA GLY A 343 -20.28 19.36 3.33
C GLY A 343 -20.13 19.00 1.85
N VAL A 344 -18.92 18.63 1.50
CA VAL A 344 -18.51 18.17 0.16
C VAL A 344 -17.99 16.75 0.29
N LEU A 345 -18.53 15.83 -0.50
CA LEU A 345 -18.03 14.47 -0.60
C LEU A 345 -17.32 14.27 -1.90
N VAL A 346 -16.23 13.55 -1.86
CA VAL A 346 -15.43 13.25 -3.05
C VAL A 346 -15.20 11.76 -3.19
N SER A 347 -15.15 11.30 -4.43
CA SER A 347 -14.59 10.00 -4.77
C SER A 347 -13.49 10.22 -5.80
N TYR A 348 -12.35 9.54 -5.59
CA TYR A 348 -11.19 9.68 -6.46
C TYR A 348 -10.29 8.46 -6.38
N GLN A 349 -9.26 8.40 -7.23
CA GLN A 349 -8.23 7.38 -7.18
C GLN A 349 -6.90 8.02 -6.79
N TYR A 350 -6.14 7.34 -5.93
CA TYR A 350 -4.74 7.64 -5.66
C TYR A 350 -3.88 6.42 -5.99
N ALA A 351 -2.59 6.60 -6.17
CA ALA A 351 -1.69 5.49 -6.46
C ALA A 351 -0.74 5.22 -5.30
N PHE A 352 -0.43 3.93 -5.09
CA PHE A 352 0.57 3.46 -4.14
C PHE A 352 1.15 2.11 -4.60
N SER A 353 2.30 1.69 -4.02
CA SER A 353 3.03 0.51 -4.48
C SER A 353 2.43 -0.81 -4.00
N ALA A 354 1.83 -0.85 -2.80
CA ALA A 354 1.35 -2.08 -2.15
C ALA A 354 0.16 -1.84 -1.21
N ASP A 355 -0.47 -2.93 -0.79
CA ASP A 355 -1.60 -2.94 0.13
C ASP A 355 -1.13 -2.72 1.59
N ILE A 356 -0.58 -1.54 1.88
CA ILE A 356 0.00 -1.15 3.17
C ILE A 356 -0.68 0.13 3.66
N GLY A 357 -0.92 0.22 4.98
CA GLY A 357 -1.60 1.36 5.58
C GLY A 357 -3.12 1.33 5.43
N GLY A 358 -3.80 2.41 5.82
CA GLY A 358 -5.25 2.55 5.67
C GLY A 358 -5.64 2.79 4.21
N GLY A 359 -6.35 1.85 3.58
CA GLY A 359 -6.75 1.91 2.17
C GLY A 359 -7.99 1.10 1.86
N GLU A 360 -8.66 1.40 0.73
CA GLU A 360 -9.82 0.65 0.23
C GLU A 360 -9.39 -0.60 -0.56
N TYR A 361 -8.77 -1.56 0.11
CA TYR A 361 -8.38 -2.85 -0.47
C TYR A 361 -8.90 -4.02 0.39
N GLU A 362 -8.83 -5.22 -0.13
CA GLU A 362 -9.25 -6.43 0.60
C GLU A 362 -8.19 -6.81 1.64
N ARG A 363 -8.64 -7.08 2.86
CA ARG A 363 -7.82 -7.54 3.97
C ARG A 363 -8.39 -8.79 4.59
N GLN A 364 -7.55 -9.59 5.19
CA GLN A 364 -7.98 -10.72 5.98
C GLN A 364 -8.49 -10.22 7.35
N LEU A 365 -9.81 -10.18 7.52
CA LEU A 365 -10.40 -9.78 8.79
C LEU A 365 -10.30 -10.95 9.78
N SER A 366 -9.91 -10.64 10.99
CA SER A 366 -9.89 -11.62 12.09
C SER A 366 -10.51 -11.02 13.35
N GLU A 367 -11.28 -11.82 14.04
CA GLU A 367 -11.93 -11.46 15.30
C GLU A 367 -12.08 -12.71 16.18
N PRO A 368 -12.15 -12.59 17.50
CA PRO A 368 -12.52 -13.69 18.37
C PRO A 368 -13.94 -14.21 18.05
N VAL A 369 -14.15 -15.52 18.10
CA VAL A 369 -15.43 -16.17 17.77
C VAL A 369 -16.61 -15.62 18.60
N SER A 370 -16.35 -15.12 19.80
CA SER A 370 -17.34 -14.54 20.71
C SER A 370 -17.46 -13.02 20.63
N ALA A 371 -16.85 -12.38 19.65
CA ALA A 371 -16.87 -10.93 19.55
C ALA A 371 -18.22 -10.38 19.12
N HIS A 372 -18.67 -9.31 19.78
CA HIS A 372 -19.86 -8.57 19.36
C HIS A 372 -19.44 -7.41 18.45
N ILE A 373 -20.08 -7.32 17.27
CA ILE A 373 -19.74 -6.32 16.26
C ILE A 373 -20.71 -5.14 16.36
N PHE A 374 -20.17 -3.94 16.62
CA PHE A 374 -20.87 -2.66 16.60
C PHE A 374 -20.53 -1.94 15.29
N ARG A 375 -21.53 -1.72 14.44
CA ARG A 375 -21.36 -1.04 13.16
C ARG A 375 -21.54 0.45 13.32
N VAL A 376 -20.54 1.21 12.84
CA VAL A 376 -20.51 2.67 12.87
C VAL A 376 -20.48 3.20 11.45
N GLY A 377 -21.26 4.23 11.15
CA GLY A 377 -21.28 4.82 9.82
C GLY A 377 -22.42 5.78 9.59
N ARG A 378 -22.36 6.55 8.50
CA ARG A 378 -23.40 7.52 8.13
C ARG A 378 -24.79 6.89 8.02
N LYS A 379 -24.90 5.67 7.53
CA LYS A 379 -26.17 4.94 7.34
C LYS A 379 -26.51 4.02 8.51
N GLU A 380 -25.58 3.83 9.44
CA GLU A 380 -25.76 2.94 10.58
C GLU A 380 -26.47 3.64 11.75
N PRO A 381 -27.05 2.89 12.70
CA PRO A 381 -27.65 3.44 13.91
C PRO A 381 -26.65 4.22 14.77
N LEU A 382 -25.41 3.72 14.88
CA LEU A 382 -24.33 4.34 15.61
C LEU A 382 -23.56 5.26 14.66
N LYS A 383 -23.42 6.54 15.03
CA LYS A 383 -22.78 7.54 14.17
C LYS A 383 -21.35 7.85 14.59
N THR A 384 -21.04 7.64 15.85
CA THR A 384 -19.75 7.98 16.45
C THR A 384 -19.11 6.75 17.11
N ILE A 385 -17.79 6.78 17.27
CA ILE A 385 -17.04 5.74 17.98
C ILE A 385 -17.45 5.74 19.45
N LYS A 386 -17.67 6.93 20.01
CA LYS A 386 -18.12 7.09 21.39
C LYS A 386 -19.47 6.43 21.62
N ASP A 387 -20.43 6.59 20.71
CA ASP A 387 -21.73 5.92 20.80
C ASP A 387 -21.58 4.39 20.83
N ALA A 388 -20.66 3.84 20.01
CA ALA A 388 -20.38 2.41 19.98
C ALA A 388 -19.71 1.91 21.27
N LEU A 389 -18.76 2.66 21.81
CA LEU A 389 -18.13 2.36 23.10
C LEU A 389 -19.14 2.42 24.26
N ASP A 390 -20.02 3.39 24.26
CA ASP A 390 -21.07 3.51 25.29
C ASP A 390 -22.13 2.41 25.15
N ALA A 391 -22.49 2.03 23.92
CA ALA A 391 -23.36 0.88 23.66
C ALA A 391 -22.74 -0.43 24.19
N TRP A 392 -21.42 -0.63 23.96
CA TRP A 392 -20.71 -1.80 24.50
C TRP A 392 -20.69 -1.80 26.04
N LYS A 393 -20.37 -0.66 26.67
CA LYS A 393 -20.36 -0.53 28.13
C LYS A 393 -21.73 -0.81 28.76
N ASN A 394 -22.82 -0.43 28.10
CA ASN A 394 -24.19 -0.56 28.59
C ASN A 394 -24.83 -1.91 28.24
N GLN A 395 -24.19 -2.76 27.43
CA GLN A 395 -24.72 -4.06 27.04
C GLN A 395 -24.86 -5.00 28.25
N LYS A 396 -25.99 -5.72 28.35
CA LYS A 396 -26.25 -6.67 29.42
C LYS A 396 -26.68 -8.04 28.85
N PRO A 397 -25.94 -9.13 29.07
CA PRO A 397 -24.59 -9.17 29.66
C PRO A 397 -23.55 -8.50 28.74
N LYS A 398 -22.54 -7.85 29.33
CA LYS A 398 -21.46 -7.21 28.57
C LYS A 398 -20.60 -8.26 27.88
N ALA A 399 -20.42 -8.15 26.56
CA ALA A 399 -19.51 -9.01 25.82
C ALA A 399 -18.06 -8.68 26.21
N ARG A 400 -17.24 -9.71 26.44
CA ARG A 400 -15.80 -9.54 26.74
C ARG A 400 -15.01 -9.06 25.50
N ALA A 401 -15.47 -9.43 24.31
CA ALA A 401 -14.85 -9.03 23.05
C ALA A 401 -15.79 -8.13 22.26
N ALA A 402 -15.33 -6.97 21.85
CA ALA A 402 -16.06 -6.02 21.01
C ALA A 402 -15.25 -5.65 19.78
N VAL A 403 -15.94 -5.54 18.65
CA VAL A 403 -15.41 -5.01 17.40
C VAL A 403 -16.23 -3.81 17.00
N ILE A 404 -15.61 -2.66 16.85
CA ILE A 404 -16.22 -1.46 16.28
C ILE A 404 -15.82 -1.41 14.82
N GLU A 405 -16.77 -1.65 13.91
CA GLU A 405 -16.55 -1.77 12.48
C GLU A 405 -17.10 -0.55 11.73
N PHE A 406 -16.21 0.17 11.05
CA PHE A 406 -16.57 1.33 10.25
C PHE A 406 -17.07 0.90 8.88
N GLN A 407 -18.32 1.24 8.54
CA GLN A 407 -18.99 0.80 7.31
C GLN A 407 -18.78 1.73 6.12
N ASP A 408 -18.09 2.85 6.30
CA ASP A 408 -17.85 3.87 5.29
C ASP A 408 -16.42 4.45 5.35
N SER A 409 -16.09 5.31 4.39
CA SER A 409 -14.81 6.03 4.31
C SER A 409 -14.97 7.48 4.82
N GLU A 410 -15.73 7.66 5.92
CA GLU A 410 -15.95 8.96 6.57
C GLU A 410 -14.74 9.47 7.35
N VAL A 411 -14.80 10.74 7.74
CA VAL A 411 -13.87 11.37 8.66
C VAL A 411 -14.52 11.48 10.03
N TYR A 412 -14.02 10.72 10.99
CA TYR A 412 -14.47 10.71 12.38
C TYR A 412 -13.58 11.66 13.19
N THR A 413 -14.15 12.76 13.66
CA THR A 413 -13.43 13.77 14.44
C THR A 413 -13.82 13.62 15.89
N GLU A 414 -13.03 12.90 16.67
CA GLU A 414 -13.35 12.55 18.05
C GLU A 414 -12.09 12.56 18.93
N GLN A 415 -12.29 12.78 20.21
CA GLN A 415 -11.31 12.51 21.26
C GLN A 415 -11.70 11.20 21.96
N LEU A 416 -10.79 10.22 21.95
CA LEU A 416 -11.08 8.88 22.41
C LEU A 416 -10.25 8.51 23.63
N ASN A 417 -10.93 8.07 24.67
CA ASN A 417 -10.33 7.55 25.89
C ASN A 417 -10.86 6.13 26.13
N VAL A 418 -9.99 5.14 25.89
CA VAL A 418 -10.34 3.73 25.96
C VAL A 418 -9.74 3.13 27.23
N ASN A 419 -10.60 2.64 28.12
CA ASN A 419 -10.19 1.93 29.34
C ASN A 419 -10.77 0.52 29.28
N LEU A 420 -9.90 -0.49 29.18
CA LEU A 420 -10.26 -1.90 29.09
C LEU A 420 -10.15 -2.58 30.45
N LEU A 421 -11.19 -3.35 30.81
CA LEU A 421 -11.22 -4.17 32.01
C LEU A 421 -10.42 -5.47 31.80
N PRO A 422 -10.14 -6.25 32.86
CA PRO A 422 -9.36 -7.49 32.75
C PRO A 422 -9.94 -8.47 31.72
N GLY A 423 -9.11 -8.91 30.79
CA GLY A 423 -9.47 -9.87 29.76
C GLY A 423 -10.41 -9.36 28.68
N GLU A 424 -10.66 -8.05 28.62
CA GLU A 424 -11.43 -7.45 27.52
C GLU A 424 -10.62 -7.33 26.23
N TYR A 425 -11.30 -7.52 25.12
CA TYR A 425 -10.77 -7.34 23.77
C TYR A 425 -11.54 -6.24 23.06
N LEU A 426 -10.83 -5.25 22.54
CA LEU A 426 -11.41 -4.21 21.69
C LEU A 426 -10.65 -4.12 20.37
N GLN A 427 -11.39 -4.20 19.27
CA GLN A 427 -10.88 -3.94 17.93
C GLN A 427 -11.61 -2.76 17.30
N LEU A 428 -10.87 -1.78 16.82
CA LEU A 428 -11.36 -0.74 15.92
C LEU A 428 -10.93 -1.12 14.50
N ARG A 429 -11.88 -1.41 13.62
CA ARG A 429 -11.54 -1.86 12.26
C ARG A 429 -12.38 -1.18 11.19
N ALA A 430 -11.80 -0.99 10.02
CA ALA A 430 -12.54 -0.67 8.82
C ALA A 430 -13.21 -1.93 8.24
N ALA A 431 -14.41 -1.82 7.71
CA ALA A 431 -15.01 -2.86 6.89
C ALA A 431 -14.17 -3.11 5.62
N GLN A 432 -14.44 -4.22 4.91
CA GLN A 432 -13.75 -4.53 3.66
C GLN A 432 -13.89 -3.40 2.66
N ARG A 433 -12.78 -3.03 2.02
CA ARG A 433 -12.72 -1.96 1.01
C ARG A 433 -13.25 -0.62 1.53
N LYS A 434 -12.96 -0.28 2.81
CA LYS A 434 -13.26 1.02 3.41
C LYS A 434 -12.01 1.64 4.01
N ARG A 435 -11.95 2.98 3.94
CA ARG A 435 -10.83 3.80 4.43
C ARG A 435 -11.34 4.90 5.37
N PRO A 436 -11.80 4.57 6.57
CA PRO A 436 -12.17 5.58 7.55
C PRO A 436 -10.94 6.37 8.02
N VAL A 437 -11.13 7.66 8.21
CA VAL A 437 -10.11 8.58 8.73
C VAL A 437 -10.51 9.03 10.12
N LEU A 438 -9.69 8.72 11.11
CA LEU A 438 -9.81 9.27 12.45
C LEU A 438 -8.99 10.55 12.54
N ARG A 439 -9.67 11.68 12.68
CA ARG A 439 -9.01 12.96 12.94
C ARG A 439 -9.09 13.26 14.42
N LEU A 440 -7.96 13.17 15.08
CA LEU A 440 -7.83 13.43 16.49
C LEU A 440 -7.57 14.92 16.71
N LEU A 441 -8.43 15.58 17.48
CA LEU A 441 -8.30 17.00 17.81
C LEU A 441 -8.27 17.20 19.31
N ASP A 442 -7.44 18.13 19.80
CA ASP A 442 -7.48 18.59 21.19
C ASP A 442 -8.50 19.70 21.31
N TYR A 443 -9.62 19.41 21.93
CA TYR A 443 -10.62 20.42 22.24
C TYR A 443 -10.31 21.19 23.53
N LEU A 444 -9.47 20.63 24.40
CA LEU A 444 -9.13 21.22 25.69
C LEU A 444 -7.60 21.23 25.87
N ALA A 445 -7.05 22.40 26.15
CA ALA A 445 -5.61 22.59 26.37
C ALA A 445 -5.06 21.78 27.59
N SER A 446 -5.95 21.30 28.47
CA SER A 446 -5.62 20.48 29.64
C SER A 446 -5.57 18.98 29.36
N LEU A 447 -5.97 18.51 28.18
CA LEU A 447 -5.99 17.10 27.79
C LEU A 447 -5.17 16.92 26.51
N PRO A 448 -3.86 16.67 26.61
CA PRO A 448 -2.98 16.61 25.45
C PRO A 448 -3.17 15.38 24.56
N ASP A 449 -3.88 14.33 25.03
CA ASP A 449 -3.96 13.04 24.39
C ASP A 449 -5.30 12.83 23.73
N ALA A 450 -5.33 12.84 22.41
CA ALA A 450 -6.57 12.71 21.63
C ALA A 450 -7.03 11.25 21.42
N LEU A 451 -6.11 10.27 21.41
CA LEU A 451 -6.41 8.83 21.47
C LEU A 451 -5.54 8.18 22.54
N ARG A 452 -6.14 7.90 23.66
CA ARG A 452 -5.47 7.24 24.80
C ARG A 452 -6.09 5.87 25.06
N VAL A 453 -5.23 4.88 25.20
CA VAL A 453 -5.63 3.51 25.51
C VAL A 453 -4.96 3.07 26.80
N GLN A 454 -5.76 2.59 27.72
CA GLN A 454 -5.31 1.93 28.95
C GLN A 454 -6.02 0.58 29.08
N GLY A 455 -5.36 -0.40 29.63
CA GLY A 455 -5.97 -1.70 29.86
C GLY A 455 -5.48 -2.35 31.13
N GLN A 456 -6.25 -3.33 31.59
CA GLN A 456 -5.92 -4.17 32.74
C GLN A 456 -5.46 -5.55 32.26
N GLN A 457 -5.02 -6.39 33.20
CA GLN A 457 -4.44 -7.70 32.93
C GLN A 457 -5.21 -8.53 31.90
N GLY A 458 -4.50 -9.02 30.89
CA GLY A 458 -5.06 -9.86 29.82
C GLY A 458 -5.93 -9.15 28.81
N SER A 459 -6.10 -7.81 28.92
CA SER A 459 -6.82 -7.05 27.91
C SER A 459 -6.00 -6.86 26.64
N ARG A 460 -6.68 -6.72 25.50
CA ARG A 460 -6.07 -6.60 24.15
C ARG A 460 -6.71 -5.49 23.36
N PHE A 461 -5.89 -4.77 22.62
CA PHE A 461 -6.34 -3.67 21.74
C PHE A 461 -5.84 -3.87 20.33
N VAL A 462 -6.73 -3.73 19.34
CA VAL A 462 -6.40 -3.92 17.91
C VAL A 462 -6.91 -2.74 17.08
N LEU A 463 -6.02 -2.23 16.23
CA LEU A 463 -6.36 -1.29 15.14
C LEU A 463 -6.17 -2.00 13.80
N ASP A 464 -7.18 -1.89 12.89
CA ASP A 464 -7.15 -2.57 11.61
C ASP A 464 -7.77 -1.72 10.48
N GLY A 465 -6.96 -1.33 9.51
CA GLY A 465 -7.39 -0.65 8.29
C GLY A 465 -7.74 0.83 8.45
N LEU A 466 -7.26 1.50 9.48
CA LEU A 466 -7.59 2.89 9.80
C LEU A 466 -6.50 3.87 9.34
N THR A 467 -6.92 5.08 8.96
CA THR A 467 -6.01 6.22 8.83
C THR A 467 -6.23 7.16 10.02
N ILE A 468 -5.17 7.42 10.79
CA ILE A 468 -5.21 8.25 12.01
C ILE A 468 -4.30 9.46 11.80
N GLY A 469 -4.86 10.65 11.95
CA GLY A 469 -4.14 11.92 11.82
C GLY A 469 -4.57 12.96 12.84
N GLY A 470 -3.82 14.06 12.93
CA GLY A 470 -4.05 15.15 13.86
C GLY A 470 -3.33 15.00 15.20
N ARG A 471 -3.20 13.77 15.72
CA ARG A 471 -2.46 13.41 16.93
C ARG A 471 -1.94 11.99 16.85
N GLY A 472 -1.03 11.62 17.79
CA GLY A 472 -0.54 10.25 17.94
C GLY A 472 -1.45 9.35 18.78
N LEU A 473 -1.20 8.05 18.70
CA LEU A 473 -1.77 7.04 19.59
C LEU A 473 -0.91 6.95 20.86
N LYS A 474 -1.53 7.07 22.02
CA LYS A 474 -0.87 6.93 23.31
C LYS A 474 -1.39 5.71 24.08
N ILE A 475 -0.49 4.81 24.38
CA ILE A 475 -0.77 3.63 25.21
C ILE A 475 -0.10 3.84 26.54
N LYS A 476 -0.91 3.92 27.59
CA LYS A 476 -0.43 4.21 28.94
C LYS A 476 -0.69 3.02 29.86
N GLY A 477 0.38 2.48 30.46
CA GLY A 477 0.33 1.57 31.58
C GLY A 477 0.06 2.31 32.89
N GLN A 478 0.09 1.60 34.00
CA GLN A 478 -0.08 2.23 35.33
C GLN A 478 1.23 2.87 35.81
N GLU A 479 1.18 4.14 36.13
CA GLU A 479 2.19 4.78 36.97
C GLU A 479 2.09 4.18 38.37
N THR A 480 3.13 3.51 38.86
CA THR A 480 3.28 3.21 40.28
C THR A 480 3.62 4.53 40.98
N ASN A 481 2.62 5.19 41.56
CA ASN A 481 2.89 6.25 42.51
C ASN A 481 3.60 5.63 43.71
N PHE A 482 4.89 5.91 43.86
CA PHE A 482 5.59 5.70 45.12
C PHE A 482 5.06 6.72 46.14
N ASP A 483 3.91 6.45 46.70
CA ASP A 483 3.49 7.12 47.92
C ASP A 483 4.01 6.31 49.08
N ASP A 484 4.71 6.96 50.01
CA ASP A 484 5.45 6.38 51.14
C ASP A 484 4.57 5.66 52.19
N SER A 485 3.34 5.33 51.88
CA SER A 485 2.46 4.57 52.76
C SER A 485 2.44 3.08 52.39
N ILE A 486 3.18 2.30 53.11
CA ILE A 486 3.18 0.87 53.45
C ILE A 486 2.07 -0.05 52.85
N GLU A 487 1.70 0.09 51.60
CA GLU A 487 1.01 -0.94 50.87
C GLU A 487 1.96 -1.50 49.79
N MET A 488 2.19 -2.84 49.86
CA MET A 488 2.99 -3.52 48.84
C MET A 488 2.53 -3.13 47.46
N PRO A 489 3.43 -2.61 46.59
CA PRO A 489 3.03 -2.26 45.24
C PRO A 489 2.47 -3.50 44.56
N ALA A 490 1.32 -3.36 43.88
CA ALA A 490 0.82 -4.37 42.96
C ALA A 490 1.97 -4.74 42.03
N THR A 491 2.23 -6.04 41.88
CA THR A 491 3.31 -6.53 41.02
C THR A 491 3.18 -5.84 39.63
N PRO A 492 4.26 -5.22 39.13
CA PRO A 492 4.24 -4.60 37.83
C PRO A 492 3.75 -5.65 36.79
N GLY A 493 2.62 -5.42 36.12
CA GLY A 493 1.99 -6.34 35.18
C GLY A 493 0.56 -6.75 35.52
N ASP A 494 0.06 -6.54 36.74
CA ASP A 494 -1.28 -6.93 37.15
C ASP A 494 -2.38 -6.04 36.53
N ASN A 495 -2.03 -4.86 36.05
CA ASN A 495 -2.97 -3.87 35.47
C ASN A 495 -2.44 -3.27 34.15
N ASP A 496 -2.05 -4.09 33.17
CA ASP A 496 -1.55 -3.61 31.90
C ASP A 496 -2.11 -4.41 30.71
N LEU A 497 -2.15 -3.77 29.54
CA LEU A 497 -2.48 -4.44 28.28
C LEU A 497 -1.51 -5.61 28.03
N CYS A 498 -2.07 -6.74 27.59
CA CYS A 498 -1.27 -7.89 27.19
C CYS A 498 -0.71 -7.70 25.78
N ASP A 499 -1.54 -7.18 24.87
CA ASP A 499 -1.24 -7.14 23.44
C ASP A 499 -1.84 -5.89 22.78
N VAL A 500 -1.07 -5.27 21.91
CA VAL A 500 -1.50 -4.17 21.02
C VAL A 500 -1.12 -4.50 19.60
N THR A 501 -2.11 -4.66 18.74
CA THR A 501 -1.88 -4.95 17.32
C THR A 501 -2.32 -3.78 16.46
N ILE A 502 -1.42 -3.30 15.59
CA ILE A 502 -1.67 -2.26 14.59
C ILE A 502 -1.39 -2.87 13.24
N ARG A 503 -2.45 -3.12 12.45
CA ARG A 503 -2.29 -3.72 11.13
C ARG A 503 -3.06 -2.97 10.07
N HIS A 504 -2.48 -2.87 8.87
CA HIS A 504 -3.05 -2.12 7.75
C HIS A 504 -3.47 -0.70 8.13
N CYS A 505 -2.77 -0.08 9.06
CA CYS A 505 -3.07 1.26 9.55
C CYS A 505 -2.05 2.30 9.08
N THR A 506 -2.53 3.52 8.92
CA THR A 506 -1.66 4.67 8.75
C THR A 506 -1.80 5.60 9.94
N LEU A 507 -0.76 5.69 10.76
CA LEU A 507 -0.61 6.75 11.76
C LEU A 507 0.27 7.83 11.13
N VAL A 508 -0.35 8.89 10.64
CA VAL A 508 0.31 9.88 9.76
C VAL A 508 1.61 10.40 10.36
N PRO A 509 2.77 10.26 9.66
CA PRO A 509 4.02 10.82 10.12
C PRO A 509 3.93 12.34 10.33
N GLY A 510 4.34 12.81 11.52
CA GLY A 510 4.20 14.23 11.88
C GLY A 510 2.75 14.68 12.08
N TRP A 511 1.84 13.76 12.41
CA TRP A 511 0.42 13.92 12.76
C TRP A 511 -0.49 14.41 11.64
N SER A 512 -0.01 15.29 10.79
CA SER A 512 -0.72 15.83 9.62
C SER A 512 0.28 16.34 8.60
N VAL A 513 -0.21 16.60 7.39
CA VAL A 513 0.58 17.11 6.28
C VAL A 513 0.01 18.47 5.86
N GLN A 514 0.88 19.45 5.64
CA GLN A 514 0.49 20.76 5.13
C GLN A 514 0.13 20.68 3.63
N GLY A 515 -0.48 21.74 3.10
CA GLY A 515 -0.87 21.80 1.69
C GLY A 515 0.27 21.54 0.70
N ASP A 516 1.50 21.94 1.05
CA ASP A 516 2.72 21.66 0.26
C ASP A 516 3.29 20.25 0.47
N GLY A 517 2.66 19.42 1.33
CA GLY A 517 3.06 18.08 1.67
C GLY A 517 4.16 17.98 2.73
N GLU A 518 4.56 19.08 3.38
CA GLU A 518 5.45 19.02 4.53
C GLU A 518 4.71 18.59 5.81
N PRO A 519 5.35 17.81 6.69
CA PRO A 519 4.73 17.38 7.95
C PRO A 519 4.45 18.55 8.89
N GLN A 520 3.26 18.60 9.47
CA GLN A 520 2.86 19.69 10.37
C GLN A 520 3.64 19.68 11.70
N ARG A 521 3.88 18.48 12.25
CA ARG A 521 4.53 18.25 13.54
C ARG A 521 5.67 17.22 13.41
N PRO A 522 6.78 17.60 12.78
CA PRO A 522 7.82 16.64 12.39
C PRO A 522 8.60 16.03 13.57
N ASN A 523 8.49 16.57 14.79
CA ASN A 523 9.18 16.06 15.97
C ASN A 523 8.28 15.19 16.87
N ASP A 524 6.97 15.22 16.62
CA ASP A 524 6.01 14.56 17.48
C ASP A 524 5.79 13.10 17.03
N PRO A 525 5.75 12.13 17.95
CA PRO A 525 5.62 10.72 17.63
C PRO A 525 4.20 10.36 17.22
N SER A 526 4.08 9.36 16.35
CA SER A 526 2.79 8.77 15.99
C SER A 526 2.33 7.71 17.00
N LEU A 527 3.26 7.10 17.73
CA LEU A 527 2.99 6.10 18.75
C LEU A 527 3.82 6.38 20.01
N GLU A 528 3.13 6.54 21.13
CA GLU A 528 3.74 6.67 22.45
C GLU A 528 3.36 5.49 23.33
N LEU A 529 4.36 4.86 23.94
CA LEU A 529 4.23 3.72 24.83
C LEU A 529 4.78 4.13 26.20
N GLU A 530 3.91 4.56 27.10
CA GLU A 530 4.32 5.00 28.42
C GLU A 530 4.02 3.94 29.47
N TYR A 531 5.06 3.49 30.17
CA TYR A 531 4.95 2.58 31.31
C TYR A 531 4.14 1.30 31.04
N THR A 532 4.12 0.83 29.78
CA THR A 532 3.41 -0.38 29.37
C THR A 532 4.40 -1.51 29.08
N ARG A 533 3.96 -2.75 29.33
CA ARG A 533 4.67 -3.99 28.98
C ARG A 533 3.98 -4.77 27.88
N ALA A 534 2.95 -4.20 27.28
CA ALA A 534 2.21 -4.85 26.22
C ALA A 534 3.15 -5.28 25.07
N CYS A 535 2.93 -6.47 24.52
CA CYS A 535 3.52 -6.85 23.26
C CYS A 535 2.91 -6.01 22.15
N VAL A 536 3.72 -5.23 21.43
CA VAL A 536 3.26 -4.38 20.34
C VAL A 536 3.60 -5.03 19.01
N ARG A 537 2.58 -5.31 18.19
CA ARG A 537 2.72 -5.84 16.82
C ARG A 537 2.28 -4.81 15.81
N ILE A 538 3.13 -4.52 14.84
CA ILE A 538 2.89 -3.58 13.76
C ILE A 538 3.07 -4.34 12.44
N GLU A 539 1.99 -4.45 11.65
CA GLU A 539 1.97 -5.25 10.43
C GLU A 539 1.36 -4.44 9.29
N HIS A 540 1.97 -4.45 8.09
CA HIS A 540 1.48 -3.79 6.89
C HIS A 540 1.03 -2.34 7.13
N SER A 541 1.77 -1.60 7.94
CA SER A 541 1.36 -0.30 8.45
C SER A 541 2.37 0.80 8.15
N ILE A 542 1.90 2.04 8.14
CA ILE A 542 2.73 3.24 8.00
C ILE A 542 2.61 4.03 9.30
N LEU A 543 3.73 4.22 9.99
CA LEU A 543 3.78 4.98 11.23
C LEU A 543 4.86 6.06 11.15
N GLY A 544 4.65 7.15 11.90
CA GLY A 544 5.73 8.07 12.24
C GLY A 544 6.62 7.51 13.35
N ALA A 545 7.33 8.40 14.04
CA ALA A 545 8.23 8.02 15.11
C ALA A 545 7.52 7.31 16.28
N ILE A 546 8.21 6.35 16.89
CA ILE A 546 7.77 5.60 18.08
C ILE A 546 8.59 6.07 19.27
N ARG A 547 7.93 6.37 20.39
CA ARG A 547 8.56 6.72 21.66
C ARG A 547 8.09 5.79 22.76
N THR A 548 9.04 5.41 23.62
CA THR A 548 8.76 4.51 24.73
C THR A 548 9.31 5.08 26.04
N GLU A 549 8.62 4.84 27.15
CA GLU A 549 9.14 5.08 28.50
C GLU A 549 8.87 3.86 29.37
N ALA A 550 9.92 3.33 29.99
CA ALA A 550 9.84 2.18 30.86
C ALA A 550 9.80 2.61 32.35
N HIS A 551 9.19 1.79 33.19
CA HIS A 551 9.17 2.00 34.66
C HIS A 551 10.53 1.84 35.30
N ASP A 552 11.24 0.75 34.96
CA ASP A 552 12.50 0.36 35.58
C ASP A 552 13.28 -0.53 34.59
N GLU A 553 14.59 -0.30 34.51
CA GLU A 553 15.52 -1.13 33.73
C GLU A 553 15.75 -2.52 34.35
N ALA A 554 15.27 -2.78 35.56
CA ALA A 554 15.30 -4.09 36.23
C ALA A 554 14.24 -5.07 35.68
N SER A 555 13.26 -4.58 34.93
CA SER A 555 12.24 -5.41 34.28
C SER A 555 12.72 -5.94 32.92
N GLU A 556 11.99 -6.90 32.30
CA GLU A 556 12.25 -7.32 30.94
C GLU A 556 11.93 -6.18 29.94
N PRO A 557 12.75 -6.02 28.88
CA PRO A 557 12.49 -4.98 27.87
C PRO A 557 11.18 -5.25 27.14
N GLN A 558 10.47 -4.17 26.77
CA GLN A 558 9.20 -4.25 26.07
C GLN A 558 9.35 -4.90 24.68
N PRO A 559 8.59 -5.95 24.33
CA PRO A 559 8.67 -6.56 23.02
C PRO A 559 7.92 -5.71 21.96
N ILE A 560 8.62 -5.34 20.88
CA ILE A 560 8.03 -4.70 19.72
C ILE A 560 8.36 -5.54 18.49
N GLN A 561 7.32 -5.96 17.75
CA GLN A 561 7.41 -6.70 16.49
C GLN A 561 6.92 -5.81 15.34
N ILE A 562 7.73 -5.67 14.31
CA ILE A 562 7.40 -4.86 13.14
C ILE A 562 7.63 -5.70 11.89
N THR A 563 6.60 -5.87 11.06
CA THR A 563 6.70 -6.60 9.80
C THR A 563 6.02 -5.83 8.68
N ASP A 564 6.60 -5.87 7.48
CA ASP A 564 6.02 -5.33 6.25
C ASP A 564 5.54 -3.87 6.41
N SER A 565 6.30 -3.05 7.13
CA SER A 565 5.86 -1.74 7.60
C SER A 565 6.88 -0.64 7.33
N ILE A 566 6.38 0.59 7.28
CA ILE A 566 7.19 1.80 7.17
C ILE A 566 7.16 2.55 8.51
N ILE A 567 8.35 2.81 9.07
CA ILE A 567 8.51 3.70 10.22
C ILE A 567 9.24 4.94 9.76
N ASP A 568 8.56 6.08 9.76
CA ASP A 568 9.05 7.30 9.14
C ASP A 568 9.18 8.46 10.15
N ALA A 569 10.40 8.75 10.55
CA ALA A 569 10.72 9.94 11.35
C ALA A 569 10.97 11.19 10.49
N ILE A 570 10.55 11.16 9.20
CA ILE A 570 10.62 12.29 8.24
C ILE A 570 12.04 12.56 7.74
N SER A 571 13.06 12.27 8.52
CA SER A 571 14.48 12.49 8.16
C SER A 571 15.34 11.38 8.76
N GLU A 572 16.41 11.02 8.06
CA GLU A 572 17.40 10.04 8.52
C GLU A 572 18.10 10.43 9.83
N ASP A 573 18.12 11.72 10.15
CA ASP A 573 18.75 12.27 11.37
C ASP A 573 17.82 12.28 12.59
N ARG A 574 16.50 12.15 12.40
CA ARG A 574 15.53 12.15 13.49
C ARG A 574 15.38 10.75 14.08
N MET A 575 14.85 10.68 15.29
CA MET A 575 14.66 9.40 15.98
C MET A 575 13.40 8.69 15.47
N ALA A 576 13.53 7.52 14.85
CA ALA A 576 12.43 6.66 14.49
C ALA A 576 11.94 5.82 15.69
N LEU A 577 12.87 5.30 16.47
CA LEU A 577 12.59 4.60 17.73
C LEU A 577 13.57 5.06 18.80
N ALA A 578 13.05 5.62 19.90
CA ALA A 578 13.84 6.08 21.03
C ALA A 578 12.97 6.18 22.30
N SER A 579 13.60 6.47 23.46
CA SER A 579 12.84 6.86 24.65
C SER A 579 12.17 8.24 24.44
N LEU A 580 11.21 8.60 25.27
CA LEU A 580 10.56 9.92 25.25
C LEU A 580 11.58 11.07 25.38
N ARG A 581 12.68 10.85 26.08
CA ARG A 581 13.76 11.82 26.27
C ARG A 581 14.84 11.76 25.17
N GLY A 582 14.63 10.98 24.10
CA GLY A 582 15.60 10.80 23.02
C GLY A 582 16.80 9.91 23.36
N ALA A 583 16.77 9.21 24.50
CA ALA A 583 17.76 8.20 24.91
C ALA A 583 17.38 6.80 24.33
N ILE A 584 18.13 5.79 24.73
CA ILE A 584 17.88 4.39 24.34
C ILE A 584 16.52 3.94 24.86
N ALA A 585 15.66 3.48 23.95
CA ALA A 585 14.38 2.85 24.29
C ALA A 585 14.62 1.48 24.95
N TYR A 586 13.98 1.20 26.07
CA TYR A 586 14.07 -0.10 26.75
C TYR A 586 13.17 -1.13 26.09
N VAL A 587 13.53 -1.51 24.86
CA VAL A 587 12.76 -2.33 23.93
C VAL A 587 13.60 -3.49 23.42
N ALA A 588 12.99 -4.68 23.31
CA ALA A 588 13.45 -5.81 22.51
C ALA A 588 12.75 -5.75 21.14
N LEU A 589 13.49 -5.34 20.11
CA LEU A 589 12.97 -5.14 18.77
C LEU A 589 13.13 -6.40 17.92
N ASN A 590 12.03 -6.83 17.29
CA ASN A 590 12.01 -7.81 16.21
C ASN A 590 11.44 -7.12 14.96
N ILE A 591 12.21 -7.06 13.87
CA ILE A 591 11.80 -6.32 12.68
C ILE A 591 12.16 -7.11 11.42
N ALA A 592 11.19 -7.28 10.52
CA ALA A 592 11.37 -7.97 9.25
C ALA A 592 10.71 -7.22 8.09
N ARG A 593 11.31 -7.30 6.91
CA ARG A 593 10.75 -6.77 5.65
C ARG A 593 10.18 -5.35 5.81
N SER A 594 10.92 -4.48 6.46
CA SER A 594 10.44 -3.15 6.81
C SER A 594 11.42 -2.07 6.40
N THR A 595 10.92 -0.85 6.21
CA THR A 595 11.75 0.31 5.91
C THR A 595 11.65 1.31 7.06
N VAL A 596 12.81 1.67 7.64
CA VAL A 596 12.90 2.63 8.74
C VAL A 596 13.64 3.86 8.26
N ILE A 597 12.95 4.99 8.21
CA ILE A 597 13.53 6.31 7.95
C ILE A 597 13.76 7.00 9.28
N GLY A 598 15.03 7.15 9.67
CA GLY A 598 15.41 7.74 10.96
C GLY A 598 16.26 6.83 11.84
N ARG A 599 16.80 7.40 12.89
CA ARG A 599 17.69 6.71 13.85
C ARG A 599 16.89 5.77 14.74
N VAL A 600 17.46 4.61 15.00
CA VAL A 600 16.92 3.62 15.94
C VAL A 600 17.84 3.52 17.16
N GLN A 601 17.31 3.77 18.35
CA GLN A 601 18.01 3.61 19.62
C GLN A 601 17.22 2.66 20.51
N THR A 602 17.68 1.43 20.62
CA THR A 602 16.96 0.36 21.34
C THR A 602 17.88 -0.40 22.30
N HIS A 603 17.30 -1.01 23.33
CA HIS A 603 18.03 -1.86 24.27
C HIS A 603 18.58 -3.11 23.57
N ALA A 604 17.73 -3.83 22.84
CA ALA A 604 18.11 -5.05 22.14
C ALA A 604 17.42 -5.14 20.76
N ILE A 605 18.07 -5.81 19.83
CA ILE A 605 17.46 -6.32 18.58
C ILE A 605 17.58 -7.84 18.64
N GLU A 606 16.46 -8.54 18.71
CA GLU A 606 16.43 -10.00 18.70
C GLU A 606 16.69 -10.52 17.30
N LEU A 607 15.94 -10.00 16.32
CA LEU A 607 16.11 -10.27 14.91
C LEU A 607 15.77 -9.02 14.11
N ALA A 608 16.64 -8.68 13.15
CA ALA A 608 16.32 -7.78 12.06
C ALA A 608 16.64 -8.48 10.75
N GLU A 609 15.66 -8.58 9.85
CA GLU A 609 15.77 -9.34 8.62
C GLU A 609 15.14 -8.61 7.42
N ASN A 610 15.79 -8.69 6.26
CA ASN A 610 15.29 -8.10 5.01
C ASN A 610 14.85 -6.63 5.16
N THR A 611 15.52 -5.88 6.04
CA THR A 611 15.10 -4.54 6.47
C THR A 611 16.06 -3.46 5.97
N ILE A 612 15.51 -2.31 5.58
CA ILE A 612 16.30 -1.10 5.27
C ILE A 612 16.26 -0.14 6.46
N PHE A 613 17.41 0.09 7.07
CA PHE A 613 17.59 1.16 8.05
C PHE A 613 18.19 2.39 7.36
N ASN A 614 17.36 3.38 7.04
CA ASN A 614 17.82 4.65 6.49
C ASN A 614 18.08 5.68 7.61
N GLY A 615 18.97 5.32 8.53
CA GLY A 615 19.39 6.08 9.70
C GLY A 615 20.22 5.22 10.64
N ILE A 616 21.05 5.83 11.48
CA ILE A 616 21.99 5.12 12.36
C ILE A 616 21.24 4.30 13.39
N VAL A 617 21.64 3.03 13.55
CA VAL A 617 21.11 2.09 14.51
C VAL A 617 22.07 1.96 15.70
N THR A 618 21.59 2.20 16.92
CA THR A 618 22.34 2.05 18.17
C THR A 618 21.64 1.10 19.11
N VAL A 619 22.29 -0.01 19.42
CA VAL A 619 21.79 -1.05 20.30
C VAL A 619 22.66 -1.12 21.56
N ALA A 620 22.03 -1.09 22.73
CA ALA A 620 22.75 -1.18 24.01
C ALA A 620 23.32 -2.60 24.24
N ARG A 621 22.47 -3.64 24.11
CA ARG A 621 22.85 -5.04 24.34
C ARG A 621 23.25 -5.73 23.02
N ARG A 622 24.50 -5.58 22.61
CA ARG A 622 25.00 -6.08 21.32
C ARG A 622 25.40 -7.56 21.31
N GLY A 623 25.54 -8.18 22.47
CA GLY A 623 25.91 -9.59 22.58
C GLY A 623 24.78 -10.58 22.33
N HIS A 624 23.57 -10.12 22.10
CA HIS A 624 22.38 -10.92 21.86
C HIS A 624 21.66 -10.47 20.58
N GLY A 625 21.10 -11.41 19.83
CA GLY A 625 20.35 -11.14 18.62
C GLY A 625 21.20 -11.14 17.33
N CYS A 626 20.54 -10.89 16.22
CA CYS A 626 21.14 -10.93 14.88
C CYS A 626 20.50 -9.90 13.96
N VAL A 627 21.30 -9.36 13.02
CA VAL A 627 20.83 -8.58 11.87
C VAL A 627 21.28 -9.32 10.62
N ARG A 628 20.36 -9.66 9.72
CA ARG A 628 20.68 -10.42 8.51
C ARG A 628 19.97 -9.87 7.28
N PHE A 629 20.60 -10.03 6.11
CA PHE A 629 20.04 -9.61 4.82
C PHE A 629 19.47 -8.19 4.80
N SER A 630 20.12 -7.28 5.49
CA SER A 630 19.60 -5.94 5.74
C SER A 630 20.60 -4.86 5.36
N TYR A 631 20.09 -3.67 5.02
CA TYR A 631 20.93 -2.50 4.90
C TYR A 631 21.06 -1.79 6.25
N VAL A 632 22.30 -1.59 6.70
CA VAL A 632 22.62 -0.91 7.96
C VAL A 632 23.70 0.14 7.72
N PRO A 633 23.42 1.44 7.92
CA PRO A 633 24.37 2.52 7.65
C PRO A 633 25.66 2.39 8.44
N GLU A 634 26.75 2.91 7.86
CA GLU A 634 28.02 3.02 8.59
C GLU A 634 27.87 3.80 9.89
N GLY A 635 28.71 3.47 10.89
CA GLY A 635 28.62 4.07 12.21
C GLY A 635 27.56 3.47 13.14
N SER A 636 26.71 2.57 12.64
CA SER A 636 25.74 1.86 13.45
C SER A 636 26.39 0.83 14.40
N ARG A 637 25.81 0.69 15.60
CA ARG A 637 26.25 -0.22 16.65
C ARG A 637 25.18 -1.27 16.90
N THR A 638 25.24 -2.39 16.20
CA THR A 638 24.23 -3.46 16.19
C THR A 638 24.76 -4.74 16.81
N PRO A 639 23.93 -5.77 17.04
CA PRO A 639 24.35 -7.15 17.24
C PRO A 639 25.11 -7.69 16.02
N ARG A 640 25.42 -8.99 16.05
CA ARG A 640 26.12 -9.66 14.93
C ARG A 640 25.35 -9.47 13.63
N ARG A 641 26.07 -9.09 12.57
CA ARG A 641 25.52 -8.92 11.21
C ARG A 641 25.88 -10.14 10.36
N TYR A 642 24.94 -10.58 9.52
CA TYR A 642 25.12 -11.63 8.55
C TYR A 642 24.52 -11.20 7.22
N GLU A 643 25.28 -11.30 6.13
CA GLU A 643 24.85 -10.91 4.76
C GLU A 643 24.25 -9.50 4.69
N CYS A 644 24.79 -8.54 5.43
CA CYS A 644 24.30 -7.18 5.48
C CYS A 644 25.07 -6.24 4.55
N GLN A 645 24.40 -5.23 4.02
CA GLN A 645 25.01 -4.16 3.26
C GLN A 645 25.23 -2.91 4.12
N PRO A 646 26.30 -2.15 3.94
CA PRO A 646 27.39 -2.29 2.96
C PRO A 646 28.55 -3.21 3.41
N ASP A 647 28.41 -4.00 4.48
CA ASP A 647 29.49 -4.81 5.04
C ASP A 647 30.03 -5.84 4.04
N LEU A 648 29.16 -6.47 3.21
CA LEU A 648 29.57 -7.40 2.17
C LEU A 648 30.45 -6.73 1.10
N VAL A 649 30.02 -5.56 0.64
CA VAL A 649 30.76 -4.81 -0.37
C VAL A 649 32.13 -4.36 0.16
N LYS A 650 32.24 -4.03 1.45
CA LYS A 650 33.53 -3.72 2.08
C LYS A 650 34.49 -4.89 2.08
N GLN A 651 34.00 -6.12 2.22
CA GLN A 651 34.84 -7.32 2.23
C GLN A 651 35.35 -7.69 0.83
N THR A 652 34.59 -7.34 -0.21
CA THR A 652 34.88 -7.73 -1.60
C THR A 652 35.53 -6.64 -2.41
N ALA A 653 35.48 -5.38 -2.00
CA ALA A 653 36.03 -4.24 -2.73
C ALA A 653 37.55 -4.12 -2.53
N ASP A 654 38.24 -3.66 -3.57
CA ASP A 654 39.65 -3.28 -3.50
C ASP A 654 39.86 -2.14 -2.49
N GLN A 655 40.96 -2.15 -1.74
CA GLN A 655 41.22 -1.19 -0.65
C GLN A 655 41.08 0.28 -1.06
N ASP A 656 41.53 0.62 -2.28
CA ASP A 656 41.46 2.00 -2.82
C ASP A 656 40.03 2.42 -3.24
N ALA A 657 39.11 1.46 -3.42
CA ALA A 657 37.76 1.68 -3.90
C ALA A 657 36.67 1.48 -2.85
N VAL A 658 37.01 1.02 -1.63
CA VAL A 658 36.06 0.65 -0.59
C VAL A 658 35.04 1.76 -0.32
N GLN A 659 35.49 3.00 -0.08
CA GLN A 659 34.59 4.10 0.24
C GLN A 659 33.66 4.45 -0.92
N VAL A 660 34.15 4.44 -2.14
CA VAL A 660 33.33 4.69 -3.35
C VAL A 660 32.25 3.62 -3.49
N GLN A 661 32.60 2.35 -3.24
CA GLN A 661 31.64 1.24 -3.30
C GLN A 661 30.61 1.31 -2.18
N VAL A 662 31.01 1.65 -0.96
CA VAL A 662 30.10 1.87 0.16
C VAL A 662 29.12 3.02 -0.12
N ASP A 663 29.61 4.12 -0.68
CA ASP A 663 28.77 5.28 -1.04
C ASP A 663 27.82 4.94 -2.20
N ARG A 664 28.20 4.03 -3.08
CA ARG A 664 27.34 3.51 -4.17
C ARG A 664 26.20 2.65 -3.62
N VAL A 665 26.49 1.82 -2.61
CA VAL A 665 25.51 0.89 -2.04
C VAL A 665 24.73 1.58 -0.92
N ARG A 666 23.91 2.56 -1.29
CA ARG A 666 22.93 3.22 -0.41
C ARG A 666 21.53 3.02 -0.96
N PRO A 667 20.51 2.89 -0.11
CA PRO A 667 19.13 2.89 -0.56
C PRO A 667 18.80 4.19 -1.30
N VAL A 668 18.30 4.07 -2.51
CA VAL A 668 17.82 5.20 -3.30
C VAL A 668 16.35 4.99 -3.56
N PHE A 669 15.52 5.86 -2.99
CA PHE A 669 14.07 5.81 -3.16
C PHE A 669 13.61 6.75 -4.26
N ASN A 670 12.48 6.44 -4.89
CA ASN A 670 11.78 7.34 -5.80
C ASN A 670 11.23 8.56 -5.02
N SER A 671 10.69 8.32 -3.84
CA SER A 671 10.31 9.34 -2.87
C SER A 671 10.42 8.82 -1.44
N VAL A 672 10.85 9.66 -0.53
CA VAL A 672 10.79 9.42 0.93
C VAL A 672 9.71 10.27 1.60
N ARG A 673 8.90 10.97 0.81
CA ARG A 673 7.89 11.89 1.31
C ARG A 673 6.54 11.19 1.40
N TYR A 674 5.95 11.15 2.60
CA TYR A 674 4.62 10.61 2.81
C TYR A 674 3.56 11.31 1.94
N GLY A 675 2.60 10.56 1.42
CA GLY A 675 1.54 11.07 0.54
C GLY A 675 1.90 11.10 -0.95
N THR A 676 3.15 10.83 -1.33
CA THR A 676 3.53 10.67 -2.74
C THR A 676 3.27 9.25 -3.23
N PRO A 677 2.93 9.05 -4.52
CA PRO A 677 2.58 7.72 -5.05
C PRO A 677 3.65 6.65 -4.90
N SER A 678 4.93 7.02 -5.11
CA SER A 678 6.08 6.12 -5.03
C SER A 678 6.84 6.21 -3.69
N TYR A 679 6.14 6.54 -2.61
CA TYR A 679 6.70 6.64 -1.26
C TYR A 679 7.39 5.35 -0.83
N CYS A 680 8.63 5.46 -0.38
CA CYS A 680 9.53 4.36 0.00
C CYS A 680 9.81 3.30 -1.08
N GLN A 681 9.40 3.51 -2.33
CA GLN A 681 9.71 2.61 -3.43
C GLN A 681 11.17 2.80 -3.87
N LEU A 682 11.93 1.70 -3.99
CA LEU A 682 13.30 1.75 -4.49
C LEU A 682 13.34 2.23 -5.95
N ALA A 683 14.24 3.19 -6.21
CA ALA A 683 14.44 3.70 -7.55
C ALA A 683 15.18 2.68 -8.42
N ASP A 684 14.95 2.73 -9.74
CA ASP A 684 15.62 1.86 -10.73
C ASP A 684 17.17 1.95 -10.67
N ARG A 685 17.68 3.12 -10.29
CA ARG A 685 19.14 3.36 -10.10
C ARG A 685 19.69 2.87 -8.75
N CYS A 686 18.86 2.31 -7.87
CA CYS A 686 19.32 1.75 -6.60
C CYS A 686 20.26 0.57 -6.86
N ALA A 687 21.27 0.41 -6.02
CA ALA A 687 22.26 -0.63 -6.14
C ALA A 687 21.63 -2.04 -6.10
N GLN A 688 22.12 -2.93 -6.94
CA GLN A 688 21.60 -4.29 -7.06
C GLN A 688 21.74 -5.07 -5.74
N GLU A 689 22.77 -4.77 -4.96
CA GLU A 689 23.03 -5.32 -3.63
C GLU A 689 21.93 -4.98 -2.60
N ILE A 690 21.05 -4.04 -2.91
CA ILE A 690 19.87 -3.68 -2.08
C ILE A 690 18.61 -4.19 -2.75
N THR A 691 18.48 -3.99 -4.08
CA THR A 691 17.29 -4.43 -4.82
C THR A 691 17.18 -5.95 -4.96
N ARG A 692 18.26 -6.70 -4.75
CA ARG A 692 18.30 -8.18 -4.71
C ARG A 692 19.05 -8.71 -3.48
N GLY A 693 19.05 -7.94 -2.40
CA GLY A 693 19.88 -8.26 -1.24
C GLY A 693 19.15 -8.97 -0.11
N ALA A 694 17.88 -9.31 -0.27
CA ALA A 694 17.15 -10.15 0.68
C ALA A 694 17.57 -11.62 0.59
N ASP A 695 17.16 -12.44 1.53
CA ASP A 695 17.50 -13.86 1.65
C ASP A 695 16.99 -14.72 0.49
N ASP A 696 15.92 -14.29 -0.18
CA ASP A 696 15.30 -14.93 -1.33
C ASP A 696 15.60 -14.20 -2.66
N GLU A 697 16.63 -13.33 -2.68
CA GLU A 697 17.00 -12.48 -3.81
C GLU A 697 15.93 -11.43 -4.20
N SER A 698 14.95 -11.15 -3.35
CA SER A 698 14.04 -10.03 -3.52
C SER A 698 14.63 -8.72 -2.97
N GLU A 699 13.88 -7.64 -3.07
CA GLU A 699 14.35 -6.35 -2.55
C GLU A 699 14.29 -6.31 -1.02
N MET A 700 15.27 -5.68 -0.40
CA MET A 700 15.21 -5.36 1.02
C MET A 700 14.12 -4.32 1.29
N GLY A 701 13.54 -4.35 2.49
CA GLY A 701 12.60 -3.32 2.96
C GLY A 701 11.14 -3.70 2.74
N VAL A 702 10.28 -2.70 2.86
CA VAL A 702 8.82 -2.86 2.99
C VAL A 702 8.12 -3.49 1.77
N PHE A 703 8.73 -3.44 0.59
CA PHE A 703 8.15 -4.01 -0.64
C PHE A 703 8.74 -5.37 -1.01
N HIS A 704 9.41 -6.04 -0.07
CA HIS A 704 9.98 -7.37 -0.23
C HIS A 704 9.01 -8.37 -0.89
N ASP A 705 7.82 -8.51 -0.37
CA ASP A 705 6.81 -9.47 -0.83
C ASP A 705 6.18 -9.13 -2.21
N LEU A 706 6.58 -8.01 -2.81
CA LEU A 706 6.21 -7.72 -4.20
C LEU A 706 7.08 -8.46 -5.22
N PHE A 707 8.24 -9.01 -4.81
CA PHE A 707 9.15 -9.75 -5.66
C PHE A 707 9.51 -9.00 -6.96
N GLN A 708 9.76 -7.70 -6.85
CA GLN A 708 10.01 -6.83 -8.01
C GLN A 708 11.20 -7.28 -8.87
N PRO A 709 12.35 -7.70 -8.31
CA PRO A 709 13.49 -8.20 -9.09
C PRO A 709 13.15 -9.45 -9.88
N GLN A 710 12.44 -10.40 -9.28
CA GLN A 710 12.04 -11.66 -9.91
C GLN A 710 11.07 -11.40 -11.06
N ARG A 711 10.08 -10.54 -10.86
CA ARG A 711 9.16 -10.07 -11.91
C ARG A 711 9.89 -9.40 -13.06
N ALA A 712 10.87 -8.54 -12.75
CA ALA A 712 11.68 -7.87 -13.75
C ALA A 712 12.56 -8.85 -14.54
N ALA A 713 13.17 -9.85 -13.89
CA ALA A 713 13.98 -10.86 -14.52
C ALA A 713 13.14 -11.73 -15.46
N ASN A 714 12.00 -12.24 -15.00
CA ASN A 714 11.05 -12.99 -15.82
C ASN A 714 10.62 -12.18 -17.06
N LEU A 715 10.23 -10.92 -16.87
CA LEU A 715 9.80 -10.09 -17.98
C LEU A 715 10.92 -9.82 -18.98
N ARG A 716 12.16 -9.55 -18.53
CA ARG A 716 13.33 -9.37 -19.42
C ARG A 716 13.59 -10.59 -20.26
N ALA A 717 13.64 -11.79 -19.66
CA ALA A 717 13.86 -13.03 -20.38
C ALA A 717 12.78 -13.26 -21.45
N ARG A 718 11.52 -12.97 -21.13
CA ARG A 718 10.43 -13.08 -22.12
C ARG A 718 10.49 -12.01 -23.20
N LEU A 719 10.88 -10.78 -22.88
CA LEU A 719 11.10 -9.75 -23.90
C LEU A 719 12.18 -10.21 -24.91
N ASP A 720 13.29 -10.77 -24.43
CA ASP A 720 14.36 -11.28 -25.29
C ASP A 720 13.87 -12.46 -26.14
N GLU A 721 13.05 -13.37 -25.60
CA GLU A 721 12.47 -14.49 -26.34
C GLU A 721 11.49 -14.04 -27.44
N TYR A 722 10.64 -13.04 -27.17
CA TYR A 722 9.53 -12.66 -28.07
C TYR A 722 9.82 -11.45 -28.95
N THR A 723 10.90 -10.72 -28.74
CA THR A 723 11.34 -9.61 -29.59
C THR A 723 11.93 -10.11 -30.91
N PRO A 724 11.62 -9.50 -32.07
CA PRO A 724 12.19 -9.90 -33.35
C PRO A 724 13.71 -9.72 -33.40
N ALA A 725 14.39 -10.56 -34.17
CA ALA A 725 15.84 -10.43 -34.39
C ALA A 725 16.16 -9.04 -34.99
N GLY A 726 17.16 -8.37 -34.44
CA GLY A 726 17.59 -7.02 -34.84
C GLY A 726 16.83 -5.88 -34.18
N MET A 727 15.88 -6.18 -33.28
CA MET A 727 15.26 -5.22 -32.39
C MET A 727 15.70 -5.41 -30.94
N ASP A 728 15.82 -4.32 -30.21
CA ASP A 728 16.07 -4.32 -28.77
C ASP A 728 14.80 -3.87 -28.04
N ALA A 729 14.30 -4.66 -27.10
CA ALA A 729 13.22 -4.25 -26.19
C ALA A 729 13.78 -3.97 -24.81
N GLY A 730 13.28 -2.92 -24.13
CA GLY A 730 13.72 -2.59 -22.79
C GLY A 730 12.57 -2.16 -21.89
N ILE A 731 12.71 -2.39 -20.59
CA ILE A 731 11.75 -1.99 -19.57
C ILE A 731 12.08 -0.57 -19.10
N VAL A 732 11.07 0.30 -19.06
CA VAL A 732 11.13 1.67 -18.52
C VAL A 732 10.07 1.81 -17.44
N TYR A 733 10.48 2.10 -16.22
CA TYR A 733 9.53 2.32 -15.12
C TYR A 733 8.89 3.71 -15.25
N ALA A 734 7.55 3.73 -15.29
CA ALA A 734 6.71 4.92 -15.35
C ALA A 734 5.95 5.06 -14.02
N ASN A 735 6.59 5.68 -13.04
CA ASN A 735 6.04 5.82 -11.67
C ASN A 735 5.53 7.24 -11.43
#